data_97f373d8a3579c762802fde0f0abc916
#
_entry.id   97f373d8a3579c762802fde0f0abc916
#
_cell.length_a   1.000
_cell.length_b   1.000
_cell.length_c   1.000
_cell.angle_alpha   90.00
_cell.angle_beta   90.00
_cell.angle_gamma   90.00
#
_symmetry.space_group_name_H-M   'P 1'
#
loop_
_entity.id
_entity.type
_entity.pdbx_description
1 polymer ?
#
loop_
_entity_poly.entity_id
_entity_poly.type
_entity_poly.pdbx_seq_one_letter_code
_entity_poly.pdbx_strand_id
1 'polypeptide(L)'
;REVSGDERQILKAADCFRELIRSGDFSTETKKLIEDKYNSLGENIRVAVRSSATAEDLPDASFAGQQETYLNVVGIDNVLLQIRNCYASLWGTRAVSYRFHQGYDQTSLAIAVVVQKMVESEKAGVLFTVNPLSQDTNEMQINASYGLGESVVSGRVTPDSYIVDKSGRLLETTIGSKETKIVYGSKDTVEIAVDEEEQKKRVLDDNEISELVNCGLKIEKHYGMPMDIEWAVKDGNVYILQARAITTLKKYTGEDTLIKTYIKGTKPTKSMRKNLAFQLEKMPFAYRVLDYDFIMAINDQKSKIFAEAGIVFDSDPQIDNDGIQTLPKGKKGINKNIFHFFKILKQIKDFESCAAICKEFMCKYEEEISMLKAKDFESMNLSECKDFLEYSYKLTKDLSYDRFKYALFPTMLIFDKYTKLLQKIGPKYTAFDLYRYLDNKTATVNKDISDMAEKISKNSKLKEAILSGESYKNLYTKFDDFKTMADNFLQNNGFKSDYNCYCLEAKTFIEDPDRLINILKPILLSSSEQNKGSENFDDLMKRLEVVSGGKYKSIKADIQNFRYFHIVREESQYLWESLFYYVRKCVLRANLLLIENEDYKSGIANLFFNELIEALNRGYLDKSDLKNIKNRNEKFPLSIKVWEASKLLVFEAEGDILKGVSGSFGKAVGRACIIHSPNEFYKMQKGDILVCHLTDPEWTPLFKLASAVVADTGAALSHAAIVAREYGIPAVLGVGFATTKYKDGDILQVDGDEGTVRGL
;
A
#
# COMPACT_ATOMS: atom_id res chain seq x y z
N ARG A 1 -6.79 -31.21 34.09
CA ARG A 1 -5.57 -31.71 33.38
C ARG A 1 -5.85 -32.66 32.21
N GLU A 2 -7.11 -33.13 32.00
CA GLU A 2 -7.45 -34.12 30.96
C GLU A 2 -8.09 -33.51 29.70
N VAL A 3 -8.20 -32.17 29.60
CA VAL A 3 -8.86 -31.49 28.48
C VAL A 3 -7.82 -30.69 27.68
N SER A 4 -6.91 -31.41 27.05
CA SER A 4 -5.92 -30.76 26.17
C SER A 4 -6.29 -31.01 24.71
N GLY A 5 -6.65 -29.94 23.98
CA GLY A 5 -6.73 -29.95 22.51
C GLY A 5 -8.09 -29.68 21.86
N ASP A 6 -9.20 -29.65 22.60
CA ASP A 6 -10.52 -29.32 22.04
C ASP A 6 -11.13 -28.10 22.73
N GLU A 7 -11.21 -26.99 22.00
CA GLU A 7 -11.76 -25.71 22.49
C GLU A 7 -13.17 -25.87 23.06
N ARG A 8 -14.03 -26.72 22.48
CA ARG A 8 -15.41 -26.96 22.94
C ARG A 8 -15.45 -27.61 24.31
N GLN A 9 -14.50 -28.51 24.60
CA GLN A 9 -14.40 -29.15 25.91
C GLN A 9 -13.87 -28.19 26.97
N ILE A 10 -12.91 -27.35 26.59
CA ILE A 10 -12.36 -26.30 27.47
C ILE A 10 -13.46 -25.29 27.82
N LEU A 11 -14.27 -24.84 26.86
CA LEU A 11 -15.38 -23.95 27.10
C LEU A 11 -16.46 -24.55 28.01
N LYS A 12 -16.80 -25.83 27.85
CA LYS A 12 -17.73 -26.52 28.77
C LYS A 12 -17.18 -26.61 30.20
N ALA A 13 -15.90 -26.89 30.35
CA ALA A 13 -15.26 -26.91 31.66
C ALA A 13 -15.26 -25.49 32.28
N ALA A 14 -14.99 -24.47 31.50
CA ALA A 14 -15.02 -23.06 31.92
C ALA A 14 -16.42 -22.65 32.40
N ASP A 15 -17.49 -23.06 31.70
CA ASP A 15 -18.87 -22.83 32.14
C ASP A 15 -19.16 -23.48 33.49
N CYS A 16 -18.70 -24.73 33.71
CA CYS A 16 -18.82 -25.36 35.00
C CYS A 16 -18.08 -24.64 36.13
N PHE A 17 -16.84 -24.17 35.88
CA PHE A 17 -16.07 -23.36 36.84
C PHE A 17 -16.77 -22.04 37.14
N ARG A 18 -17.32 -21.37 36.15
CA ARG A 18 -18.06 -20.12 36.31
C ARG A 18 -19.28 -20.29 37.22
N GLU A 19 -20.07 -21.32 36.99
CA GLU A 19 -21.23 -21.63 37.84
C GLU A 19 -20.83 -22.03 39.25
N LEU A 20 -19.76 -22.82 39.41
CA LEU A 20 -19.26 -23.20 40.72
C LEU A 20 -18.79 -21.97 41.53
N ILE A 21 -18.11 -21.01 40.90
CA ILE A 21 -17.67 -19.77 41.55
C ILE A 21 -18.88 -18.88 41.93
N ARG A 22 -19.86 -18.76 41.06
CA ARG A 22 -21.09 -18.01 41.31
C ARG A 22 -21.94 -18.55 42.44
N SER A 23 -22.07 -19.92 42.50
CA SER A 23 -22.84 -20.59 43.51
C SER A 23 -22.09 -20.76 44.85
N GLY A 24 -20.76 -20.59 44.81
CA GLY A 24 -19.92 -20.65 46.01
C GLY A 24 -20.17 -19.46 46.95
N ASP A 25 -19.66 -19.57 48.18
CA ASP A 25 -19.76 -18.52 49.19
C ASP A 25 -18.41 -18.29 49.87
N PHE A 26 -18.21 -17.08 50.37
CA PHE A 26 -17.02 -16.73 51.16
C PHE A 26 -17.12 -17.28 52.59
N SER A 27 -15.97 -17.56 53.20
CA SER A 27 -15.93 -17.86 54.62
C SER A 27 -16.52 -16.72 55.47
N THR A 28 -17.05 -17.01 56.62
CA THR A 28 -17.58 -16.00 57.54
C THR A 28 -16.56 -14.93 57.88
N GLU A 29 -15.29 -15.34 58.04
CA GLU A 29 -14.17 -14.43 58.30
C GLU A 29 -13.90 -13.49 57.13
N THR A 30 -13.87 -14.02 55.88
CA THR A 30 -13.66 -13.24 54.65
C THR A 30 -14.80 -12.24 54.45
N LYS A 31 -16.05 -12.69 54.64
CA LYS A 31 -17.22 -11.78 54.51
C LYS A 31 -17.10 -10.60 55.49
N LYS A 32 -16.77 -10.88 56.74
CA LYS A 32 -16.62 -9.84 57.74
C LYS A 32 -15.49 -8.84 57.41
N LEU A 33 -14.36 -9.35 56.91
CA LEU A 33 -13.24 -8.46 56.46
C LEU A 33 -13.66 -7.54 55.30
N ILE A 34 -14.39 -8.09 54.32
CA ILE A 34 -14.91 -7.31 53.19
C ILE A 34 -15.92 -6.28 53.65
N GLU A 35 -16.83 -6.66 54.55
CA GLU A 35 -17.84 -5.77 55.14
C GLU A 35 -17.20 -4.63 55.93
N ASP A 36 -16.24 -4.93 56.81
CA ASP A 36 -15.52 -3.92 57.59
C ASP A 36 -14.80 -2.93 56.67
N LYS A 37 -14.17 -3.42 55.59
CA LYS A 37 -13.49 -2.56 54.60
C LYS A 37 -14.47 -1.74 53.78
N TYR A 38 -15.56 -2.32 53.31
CA TYR A 38 -16.58 -1.60 52.57
C TYR A 38 -17.18 -0.47 53.43
N ASN A 39 -17.54 -0.78 54.68
CA ASN A 39 -18.09 0.23 55.63
C ASN A 39 -17.10 1.35 55.93
N SER A 40 -15.80 1.08 55.92
CA SER A 40 -14.74 2.10 56.09
C SER A 40 -14.69 3.12 54.95
N LEU A 41 -15.25 2.83 53.75
CA LEU A 41 -15.33 3.78 52.64
C LEU A 41 -16.47 4.78 52.83
N GLY A 42 -17.47 4.46 53.66
CA GLY A 42 -18.65 5.25 53.96
C GLY A 42 -19.92 4.38 54.08
N GLU A 43 -20.96 4.88 54.72
CA GLU A 43 -22.22 4.18 54.88
C GLU A 43 -23.02 4.14 53.58
N ASN A 44 -23.39 2.94 53.11
CA ASN A 44 -24.13 2.70 51.87
C ASN A 44 -23.53 3.38 50.62
N ILE A 45 -22.21 3.44 50.57
CA ILE A 45 -21.50 4.15 49.48
C ILE A 45 -21.56 3.37 48.18
N ARG A 46 -21.63 4.08 47.06
CA ARG A 46 -21.54 3.50 45.72
C ARG A 46 -20.08 3.15 45.40
N VAL A 47 -19.87 1.92 44.93
CA VAL A 47 -18.54 1.43 44.53
C VAL A 47 -18.57 0.82 43.12
N ALA A 48 -17.40 0.85 42.48
CA ALA A 48 -17.10 0.03 41.33
C ALA A 48 -16.40 -1.25 41.82
N VAL A 49 -16.83 -2.40 41.35
CA VAL A 49 -16.20 -3.71 41.59
C VAL A 49 -15.54 -4.13 40.31
N ARG A 50 -14.21 -4.12 40.30
CA ARG A 50 -13.41 -4.31 39.06
C ARG A 50 -12.52 -5.53 39.20
N SER A 51 -12.44 -6.33 38.15
CA SER A 51 -11.43 -7.38 38.01
C SER A 51 -10.05 -6.77 37.73
N SER A 52 -9.00 -7.46 38.20
CA SER A 52 -7.59 -7.15 37.90
C SER A 52 -6.85 -8.48 37.79
N ALA A 53 -6.57 -8.92 36.57
CA ALA A 53 -5.93 -10.21 36.32
C ALA A 53 -4.44 -10.05 35.98
N THR A 54 -3.65 -11.06 36.36
CA THR A 54 -2.19 -11.07 36.11
C THR A 54 -1.82 -11.08 34.63
N ALA A 55 -2.77 -11.39 33.74
CA ALA A 55 -2.57 -11.41 32.28
C ALA A 55 -3.23 -10.23 31.55
N GLU A 56 -3.79 -9.25 32.28
CA GLU A 56 -4.53 -8.13 31.63
C GLU A 56 -3.62 -7.24 30.79
N ASP A 57 -2.35 -7.07 31.19
CA ASP A 57 -1.37 -6.17 30.59
C ASP A 57 -0.03 -6.88 30.29
N LEU A 58 -0.07 -7.98 29.53
CA LEU A 58 1.16 -8.64 29.07
C LEU A 58 1.79 -7.87 27.89
N PRO A 59 3.13 -7.83 27.77
CA PRO A 59 3.83 -7.09 26.71
C PRO A 59 3.41 -7.46 25.28
N ASP A 60 2.99 -8.71 25.07
CA ASP A 60 2.67 -9.26 23.74
C ASP A 60 1.18 -9.59 23.55
N ALA A 61 0.32 -9.35 24.55
CA ALA A 61 -1.11 -9.63 24.47
C ALA A 61 -1.93 -8.73 25.41
N SER A 62 -2.95 -8.08 24.87
CA SER A 62 -3.89 -7.26 25.65
C SER A 62 -5.19 -8.00 25.86
N PHE A 63 -5.56 -8.27 27.11
CA PHE A 63 -6.84 -8.82 27.53
C PHE A 63 -7.88 -7.72 27.85
N ALA A 64 -7.63 -6.49 27.40
CA ALA A 64 -8.51 -5.35 27.64
C ALA A 64 -9.95 -5.67 27.20
N GLY A 65 -10.92 -5.38 28.06
CA GLY A 65 -12.35 -5.62 27.79
C GLY A 65 -12.80 -7.08 27.82
N GLN A 66 -11.93 -8.03 28.22
CA GLN A 66 -12.29 -9.45 28.33
C GLN A 66 -12.92 -9.80 29.69
N GLN A 67 -12.77 -8.93 30.68
CA GLN A 67 -13.20 -9.14 32.06
C GLN A 67 -14.27 -8.12 32.47
N GLU A 68 -15.06 -8.45 33.49
CA GLU A 68 -16.24 -7.68 33.86
C GLU A 68 -15.92 -6.63 34.95
N THR A 69 -16.51 -5.45 34.79
CA THR A 69 -16.54 -4.36 35.77
C THR A 69 -18.00 -4.05 36.10
N TYR A 70 -18.32 -4.01 37.36
CA TYR A 70 -19.66 -3.67 37.87
C TYR A 70 -19.64 -2.31 38.52
N LEU A 71 -20.34 -1.36 37.94
CA LEU A 71 -20.44 0.01 38.42
C LEU A 71 -21.70 0.18 39.30
N ASN A 72 -21.72 1.22 40.10
CA ASN A 72 -22.89 1.63 40.89
C ASN A 72 -23.38 0.56 41.88
N VAL A 73 -22.48 -0.23 42.44
CA VAL A 73 -22.80 -1.28 43.42
C VAL A 73 -22.99 -0.66 44.79
N VAL A 74 -24.13 -0.96 45.46
CA VAL A 74 -24.49 -0.46 46.79
C VAL A 74 -24.90 -1.62 47.70
N GLY A 75 -24.44 -1.60 48.94
CA GLY A 75 -24.75 -2.59 49.98
C GLY A 75 -23.87 -3.82 49.90
N ILE A 76 -23.56 -4.38 51.09
CA ILE A 76 -22.56 -5.43 51.26
C ILE A 76 -22.91 -6.71 50.49
N ASP A 77 -24.17 -7.09 50.46
CA ASP A 77 -24.61 -8.31 49.74
C ASP A 77 -24.34 -8.20 48.25
N ASN A 78 -24.62 -7.04 47.66
CA ASN A 78 -24.32 -6.77 46.27
C ASN A 78 -22.83 -6.71 45.99
N VAL A 79 -22.04 -6.10 46.87
CA VAL A 79 -20.57 -6.10 46.77
C VAL A 79 -20.02 -7.52 46.77
N LEU A 80 -20.45 -8.37 47.69
CA LEU A 80 -20.04 -9.76 47.76
C LEU A 80 -20.46 -10.54 46.48
N LEU A 81 -21.66 -10.29 45.98
CA LEU A 81 -22.15 -10.87 44.72
C LEU A 81 -21.25 -10.46 43.53
N GLN A 82 -20.95 -9.17 43.38
CA GLN A 82 -20.15 -8.69 42.26
C GLN A 82 -18.67 -9.10 42.36
N ILE A 83 -18.12 -9.26 43.55
CA ILE A 83 -16.79 -9.82 43.74
C ILE A 83 -16.75 -11.27 43.18
N ARG A 84 -17.77 -12.09 43.48
CA ARG A 84 -17.86 -13.44 42.93
C ARG A 84 -18.01 -13.45 41.42
N ASN A 85 -18.81 -12.52 40.88
CA ASN A 85 -18.96 -12.37 39.44
C ASN A 85 -17.64 -11.96 38.76
N CYS A 86 -16.84 -11.06 39.37
CA CYS A 86 -15.51 -10.72 38.89
C CYS A 86 -14.59 -11.95 38.86
N TYR A 87 -14.58 -12.80 39.90
CA TYR A 87 -13.81 -14.04 39.87
C TYR A 87 -14.31 -15.01 38.81
N ALA A 88 -15.63 -15.10 38.59
CA ALA A 88 -16.23 -15.92 37.57
C ALA A 88 -15.89 -15.45 36.14
N SER A 89 -15.67 -14.15 35.95
CA SER A 89 -15.35 -13.56 34.63
C SER A 89 -14.04 -14.10 34.03
N LEU A 90 -13.08 -14.54 34.87
CA LEU A 90 -11.85 -15.20 34.41
C LEU A 90 -12.15 -16.42 33.53
N TRP A 91 -13.28 -17.10 33.76
CA TRP A 91 -13.74 -18.25 33.04
C TRP A 91 -14.84 -17.94 32.01
N GLY A 92 -14.98 -16.65 31.66
CA GLY A 92 -15.88 -16.21 30.59
C GLY A 92 -15.46 -16.77 29.23
N THR A 93 -16.44 -17.08 28.37
CA THR A 93 -16.20 -17.67 27.04
C THR A 93 -15.15 -16.91 26.24
N ARG A 94 -15.25 -15.58 26.19
CA ARG A 94 -14.30 -14.70 25.46
C ARG A 94 -12.87 -14.82 26.00
N ALA A 95 -12.71 -14.75 27.32
CA ALA A 95 -11.40 -14.82 27.96
C ALA A 95 -10.74 -16.20 27.79
N VAL A 96 -11.52 -17.27 27.87
CA VAL A 96 -11.04 -18.65 27.69
C VAL A 96 -10.67 -18.93 26.25
N SER A 97 -11.53 -18.54 25.28
CA SER A 97 -11.25 -18.69 23.84
C SER A 97 -10.03 -17.90 23.41
N TYR A 98 -9.90 -16.65 23.86
CA TYR A 98 -8.72 -15.82 23.58
C TYR A 98 -7.42 -16.48 24.09
N ARG A 99 -7.40 -16.95 25.34
CA ARG A 99 -6.24 -17.67 25.91
C ARG A 99 -5.92 -18.95 25.16
N PHE A 100 -6.95 -19.68 24.72
CA PHE A 100 -6.78 -20.89 23.93
C PHE A 100 -6.07 -20.59 22.60
N HIS A 101 -6.53 -19.59 21.84
CA HIS A 101 -5.95 -19.22 20.56
C HIS A 101 -4.55 -18.62 20.67
N GLN A 102 -4.22 -18.00 21.81
CA GLN A 102 -2.89 -17.45 22.08
C GLN A 102 -1.93 -18.48 22.73
N GLY A 103 -2.38 -19.72 22.98
CA GLY A 103 -1.55 -20.77 23.56
C GLY A 103 -1.22 -20.61 25.04
N TYR A 104 -1.97 -19.78 25.78
CA TYR A 104 -1.76 -19.60 27.22
C TYR A 104 -2.34 -20.77 28.02
N ASP A 105 -1.61 -21.15 29.10
CA ASP A 105 -2.13 -22.11 30.07
C ASP A 105 -3.33 -21.53 30.81
N GLN A 106 -4.49 -22.21 30.71
CA GLN A 106 -5.75 -21.79 31.32
C GLN A 106 -5.70 -21.76 32.86
N THR A 107 -4.73 -22.45 33.48
CA THR A 107 -4.65 -22.65 34.95
C THR A 107 -3.58 -21.75 35.62
N SER A 108 -2.73 -21.10 34.85
CA SER A 108 -1.60 -20.31 35.36
C SER A 108 -1.96 -18.88 35.77
N LEU A 109 -3.21 -18.46 35.57
CA LEU A 109 -3.65 -17.07 35.76
C LEU A 109 -4.29 -16.88 37.14
N ALA A 110 -4.01 -15.71 37.72
CA ALA A 110 -4.65 -15.24 38.94
C ALA A 110 -5.46 -13.96 38.64
N ILE A 111 -6.53 -13.76 39.43
CA ILE A 111 -7.36 -12.56 39.37
C ILE A 111 -7.54 -12.00 40.78
N ALA A 112 -7.38 -10.70 40.90
CA ALA A 112 -7.78 -9.94 42.07
C ALA A 112 -9.05 -9.14 41.77
N VAL A 113 -9.70 -8.61 42.80
CA VAL A 113 -10.87 -7.74 42.65
C VAL A 113 -10.62 -6.46 43.45
N VAL A 114 -10.80 -5.34 42.77
CA VAL A 114 -10.68 -4.00 43.35
C VAL A 114 -12.09 -3.47 43.61
N VAL A 115 -12.36 -3.08 44.85
CA VAL A 115 -13.58 -2.37 45.26
C VAL A 115 -13.22 -0.91 45.47
N GLN A 116 -13.67 -0.06 44.53
CA GLN A 116 -13.29 1.33 44.44
C GLN A 116 -14.49 2.26 44.67
N LYS A 117 -14.33 3.30 45.51
CA LYS A 117 -15.35 4.32 45.67
C LYS A 117 -15.64 5.01 44.33
N MET A 118 -16.94 5.13 43.97
CA MET A 118 -17.36 5.86 42.78
C MET A 118 -17.21 7.35 42.94
N VAL A 119 -16.81 8.03 41.85
CA VAL A 119 -16.84 9.51 41.77
C VAL A 119 -18.10 9.94 41.08
N GLU A 120 -18.87 10.83 41.70
CA GLU A 120 -20.07 11.43 41.09
C GLU A 120 -19.64 12.52 40.09
N SER A 121 -19.07 12.09 38.98
CA SER A 121 -18.42 12.99 38.02
C SER A 121 -19.39 13.90 37.29
N GLU A 122 -19.01 15.16 37.15
CA GLU A 122 -19.63 16.16 36.28
C GLU A 122 -19.11 16.04 34.86
N LYS A 123 -17.83 15.69 34.74
CA LYS A 123 -17.10 15.46 33.50
C LYS A 123 -16.20 14.24 33.70
N ALA A 124 -16.04 13.46 32.63
CA ALA A 124 -15.17 12.29 32.66
C ALA A 124 -14.62 11.99 31.25
N GLY A 125 -13.61 11.17 31.20
CA GLY A 125 -13.03 10.80 29.91
C GLY A 125 -11.79 9.92 30.01
N VAL A 126 -11.03 9.93 28.93
CA VAL A 126 -9.80 9.16 28.76
C VAL A 126 -8.67 10.09 28.37
N LEU A 127 -7.50 9.88 28.94
CA LEU A 127 -6.26 10.58 28.61
C LEU A 127 -5.22 9.57 28.15
N PHE A 128 -4.75 9.72 26.92
CA PHE A 128 -3.60 8.99 26.40
C PHE A 128 -2.36 9.86 26.54
N THR A 129 -1.32 9.36 27.19
CA THR A 129 -0.05 10.11 27.33
C THR A 129 0.82 10.11 26.07
N VAL A 130 0.29 9.58 24.99
CA VAL A 130 0.79 9.63 23.61
C VAL A 130 -0.40 9.85 22.69
N ASN A 131 -0.22 10.51 21.56
CA ASN A 131 -1.30 10.60 20.57
C ASN A 131 -1.49 9.23 19.87
N PRO A 132 -2.60 8.51 20.10
CA PRO A 132 -2.77 7.15 19.56
C PRO A 132 -2.93 7.12 18.03
N LEU A 133 -3.33 8.24 17.41
CA LEU A 133 -3.50 8.34 15.97
C LEU A 133 -2.17 8.62 15.24
N SER A 134 -1.43 9.66 15.68
CA SER A 134 -0.13 10.01 15.12
C SER A 134 1.01 9.16 15.69
N GLN A 135 0.79 8.49 16.82
CA GLN A 135 1.80 7.83 17.66
C GLN A 135 2.95 8.75 18.09
N ASP A 136 2.72 10.07 18.08
CA ASP A 136 3.71 11.03 18.55
C ASP A 136 3.78 11.00 20.09
N THR A 137 4.94 10.63 20.62
CA THR A 137 5.20 10.54 22.05
C THR A 137 5.35 11.90 22.73
N ASN A 138 5.43 13.01 21.97
CA ASN A 138 5.46 14.38 22.50
C ASN A 138 4.07 15.00 22.61
N GLU A 139 3.05 14.33 22.07
CA GLU A 139 1.67 14.75 22.14
C GLU A 139 0.88 13.85 23.09
N MET A 140 -0.12 14.40 23.72
CA MET A 140 -1.11 13.70 24.53
C MET A 140 -2.50 13.95 23.94
N GLN A 141 -3.40 12.96 24.01
CA GLN A 141 -4.79 13.13 23.60
C GLN A 141 -5.72 12.98 24.80
N ILE A 142 -6.62 13.95 24.99
CA ILE A 142 -7.65 13.93 26.04
C ILE A 142 -9.00 13.86 25.33
N ASN A 143 -9.82 12.86 25.67
CA ASN A 143 -11.20 12.77 25.25
C ASN A 143 -12.11 13.05 26.47
N ALA A 144 -13.09 13.91 26.33
CA ALA A 144 -13.91 14.38 27.44
C ALA A 144 -15.40 14.46 27.10
N SER A 145 -16.26 14.04 28.01
CA SER A 145 -17.71 14.24 27.92
C SER A 145 -18.30 14.58 29.28
N TYR A 146 -19.56 15.01 29.29
CA TYR A 146 -20.30 15.29 30.52
C TYR A 146 -20.77 13.99 31.19
N GLY A 147 -20.88 14.02 32.51
CA GLY A 147 -21.39 12.92 33.34
C GLY A 147 -20.36 11.83 33.62
N LEU A 148 -20.81 10.60 33.72
CA LEU A 148 -19.97 9.43 34.03
C LEU A 148 -19.17 8.97 32.82
N GLY A 149 -17.94 8.51 33.04
CA GLY A 149 -17.00 8.06 31.99
C GLY A 149 -17.48 6.87 31.16
N GLU A 150 -18.48 6.13 31.63
CA GLU A 150 -19.08 4.99 30.91
C GLU A 150 -19.52 5.37 29.48
N SER A 151 -20.07 6.58 29.29
CA SER A 151 -20.51 7.07 27.98
C SER A 151 -19.37 7.21 26.96
N VAL A 152 -18.17 7.59 27.42
CA VAL A 152 -16.98 7.74 26.58
C VAL A 152 -16.36 6.39 26.29
N VAL A 153 -16.15 5.57 27.31
CA VAL A 153 -15.49 4.24 27.19
C VAL A 153 -16.32 3.27 26.36
N SER A 154 -17.67 3.33 26.47
CA SER A 154 -18.57 2.47 25.68
C SER A 154 -18.80 2.97 24.24
N GLY A 155 -18.29 4.15 23.89
CA GLY A 155 -18.49 4.76 22.57
C GLY A 155 -19.94 5.23 22.28
N ARG A 156 -20.76 5.42 23.32
CA ARG A 156 -22.16 5.87 23.18
C ARG A 156 -22.30 7.34 22.81
N VAL A 157 -21.29 8.14 23.13
CA VAL A 157 -21.25 9.58 22.82
C VAL A 157 -20.00 9.91 22.04
N THR A 158 -20.08 10.93 21.20
CA THR A 158 -18.91 11.52 20.55
C THR A 158 -18.35 12.60 21.47
N PRO A 159 -17.21 12.33 22.16
CA PRO A 159 -16.62 13.28 23.13
C PRO A 159 -15.91 14.43 22.43
N ASP A 160 -15.60 15.49 23.18
CA ASP A 160 -14.58 16.44 22.76
C ASP A 160 -13.22 15.76 22.72
N SER A 161 -12.36 16.14 21.78
CA SER A 161 -10.98 15.67 21.67
C SER A 161 -10.02 16.85 21.72
N TYR A 162 -9.03 16.76 22.58
CA TYR A 162 -7.97 17.77 22.75
C TYR A 162 -6.63 17.11 22.49
N ILE A 163 -5.84 17.68 21.58
CA ILE A 163 -4.44 17.32 21.39
C ILE A 163 -3.58 18.37 22.07
N VAL A 164 -2.75 17.95 22.98
CA VAL A 164 -1.87 18.83 23.78
C VAL A 164 -0.42 18.35 23.70
N ASP A 165 0.55 19.25 23.72
CA ASP A 165 1.93 18.83 23.87
C ASP A 165 2.26 18.54 25.36
N LYS A 166 3.40 17.90 25.62
CA LYS A 166 3.83 17.56 26.99
C LYS A 166 4.18 18.76 27.86
N SER A 167 4.17 19.99 27.33
CA SER A 167 4.24 21.22 28.10
C SER A 167 2.87 21.73 28.58
N GLY A 168 1.78 21.10 28.12
CA GLY A 168 0.40 21.49 28.40
C GLY A 168 -0.19 22.49 27.41
N ARG A 169 0.53 22.82 26.31
CA ARG A 169 0.02 23.73 25.30
C ARG A 169 -0.99 22.98 24.42
N LEU A 170 -2.18 23.53 24.29
CA LEU A 170 -3.23 23.02 23.41
C LEU A 170 -2.85 23.22 21.93
N LEU A 171 -2.79 22.13 21.19
CA LEU A 171 -2.44 22.10 19.76
C LEU A 171 -3.67 22.06 18.87
N GLU A 172 -4.68 21.25 19.26
CA GLU A 172 -5.90 21.07 18.49
C GLU A 172 -7.09 20.79 19.44
N THR A 173 -8.28 21.26 19.05
CA THR A 173 -9.53 20.97 19.74
C THR A 173 -10.59 20.60 18.73
N THR A 174 -11.22 19.44 18.91
CA THR A 174 -12.39 19.00 18.16
C THR A 174 -13.57 18.88 19.11
N ILE A 175 -14.64 19.65 18.87
CA ILE A 175 -15.87 19.59 19.68
C ILE A 175 -16.73 18.43 19.20
N GLY A 176 -17.07 17.50 20.10
CA GLY A 176 -17.95 16.38 19.85
C GLY A 176 -19.43 16.76 19.92
N SER A 177 -20.33 15.88 19.44
CA SER A 177 -21.78 16.15 19.50
C SER A 177 -22.35 16.06 20.91
N LYS A 178 -21.82 15.21 21.77
CA LYS A 178 -22.18 15.07 23.21
C LYS A 178 -23.68 15.11 23.50
N GLU A 179 -24.48 14.43 22.65
CA GLU A 179 -25.94 14.53 22.67
C GLU A 179 -26.56 14.04 23.98
N THR A 180 -25.91 13.07 24.64
CA THR A 180 -26.36 12.49 25.90
C THR A 180 -25.24 12.42 26.94
N LYS A 181 -25.61 12.35 28.21
CA LYS A 181 -24.72 12.07 29.33
C LYS A 181 -25.34 11.05 30.27
N ILE A 182 -24.51 10.22 30.88
CA ILE A 182 -24.93 9.26 31.89
C ILE A 182 -24.71 9.87 33.27
N VAL A 183 -25.74 9.84 34.08
CA VAL A 183 -25.74 10.36 35.47
C VAL A 183 -26.35 9.34 36.43
N TYR A 184 -26.16 9.53 37.73
CA TYR A 184 -26.79 8.66 38.73
C TYR A 184 -28.28 8.95 38.82
N GLY A 185 -29.07 7.88 38.68
CA GLY A 185 -30.49 7.84 39.06
C GLY A 185 -30.68 7.41 40.51
N SER A 186 -31.92 7.18 40.91
CA SER A 186 -32.28 6.76 42.28
C SER A 186 -31.82 5.33 42.59
N LYS A 187 -31.77 4.42 41.62
CA LYS A 187 -31.36 3.01 41.77
C LYS A 187 -30.21 2.64 40.87
N ASP A 188 -30.21 3.13 39.63
CA ASP A 188 -29.22 2.83 38.57
C ASP A 188 -28.71 4.13 37.93
N THR A 189 -27.83 4.01 36.94
CA THR A 189 -27.45 5.11 36.08
C THR A 189 -28.55 5.37 35.04
N VAL A 190 -28.76 6.62 34.68
CA VAL A 190 -29.77 7.03 33.67
C VAL A 190 -29.04 7.89 32.61
N GLU A 191 -29.48 7.70 31.39
CA GLU A 191 -29.04 8.52 30.27
C GLU A 191 -30.01 9.71 30.11
N ILE A 192 -29.45 10.90 30.07
CA ILE A 192 -30.23 12.14 29.88
C ILE A 192 -29.63 12.97 28.74
N ALA A 193 -30.47 13.73 28.03
CA ALA A 193 -29.99 14.64 26.99
C ALA A 193 -29.13 15.77 27.56
N VAL A 194 -28.14 16.20 26.83
CA VAL A 194 -27.34 17.39 27.09
C VAL A 194 -27.98 18.57 26.37
N ASP A 195 -28.04 19.72 27.03
CA ASP A 195 -28.60 20.96 26.44
C ASP A 195 -27.78 21.34 25.18
N GLU A 196 -28.46 21.79 24.11
CA GLU A 196 -27.83 22.15 22.84
C GLU A 196 -26.75 23.23 22.95
N GLU A 197 -26.90 24.15 23.93
CA GLU A 197 -25.90 25.18 24.20
C GLU A 197 -24.67 24.60 24.89
N GLU A 198 -24.81 23.56 25.73
CA GLU A 198 -23.70 22.83 26.36
C GLU A 198 -22.99 21.92 25.35
N GLN A 199 -23.73 21.32 24.42
CA GLN A 199 -23.09 20.48 23.36
C GLN A 199 -22.07 21.25 22.52
N LYS A 200 -22.29 22.55 22.30
CA LYS A 200 -21.42 23.41 21.49
C LYS A 200 -20.21 23.94 22.27
N LYS A 201 -20.19 23.82 23.58
CA LYS A 201 -19.09 24.31 24.46
C LYS A 201 -18.05 23.21 24.66
N ARG A 202 -16.83 23.66 24.95
CA ARG A 202 -15.76 22.76 25.44
C ARG A 202 -16.17 22.17 26.78
N VAL A 203 -15.95 20.85 26.93
CA VAL A 203 -16.17 20.16 28.22
C VAL A 203 -15.13 20.59 29.25
N LEU A 204 -13.87 20.69 28.85
CA LEU A 204 -12.77 21.04 29.73
C LEU A 204 -12.31 22.50 29.55
N ASP A 205 -12.01 23.17 30.63
CA ASP A 205 -11.27 24.42 30.63
C ASP A 205 -9.76 24.20 30.59
N ASP A 206 -9.00 25.29 30.45
CA ASP A 206 -7.52 25.21 30.31
C ASP A 206 -6.81 24.77 31.61
N ASN A 207 -7.40 25.02 32.79
CA ASN A 207 -6.85 24.58 34.07
C ASN A 207 -7.03 23.07 34.24
N GLU A 208 -8.23 22.55 33.92
CA GLU A 208 -8.51 21.10 33.93
C GLU A 208 -7.62 20.33 32.98
N ILE A 209 -7.40 20.87 31.77
CA ILE A 209 -6.49 20.29 30.78
C ILE A 209 -5.06 20.25 31.36
N SER A 210 -4.59 21.34 31.91
CA SER A 210 -3.24 21.43 32.52
C SER A 210 -3.06 20.45 33.67
N GLU A 211 -4.06 20.28 34.52
CA GLU A 211 -4.04 19.34 35.63
C GLU A 211 -4.01 17.90 35.15
N LEU A 212 -4.83 17.55 34.15
CA LEU A 212 -4.84 16.23 33.50
C LEU A 212 -3.49 15.91 32.86
N VAL A 213 -2.88 16.84 32.13
CA VAL A 213 -1.55 16.68 31.54
C VAL A 213 -0.51 16.41 32.66
N ASN A 214 -0.52 17.19 33.74
CA ASN A 214 0.39 17.00 34.87
C ASN A 214 0.21 15.62 35.55
N CYS A 215 -1.05 15.18 35.72
CA CYS A 215 -1.34 13.84 36.24
C CYS A 215 -0.83 12.75 35.29
N GLY A 216 -1.10 12.89 34.01
CA GLY A 216 -0.65 11.94 32.96
C GLY A 216 0.87 11.79 32.93
N LEU A 217 1.60 12.92 33.00
CA LEU A 217 3.07 12.91 33.01
C LEU A 217 3.64 12.24 34.26
N LYS A 218 3.03 12.46 35.43
CA LYS A 218 3.45 11.80 36.69
C LYS A 218 3.24 10.29 36.59
N ILE A 219 2.10 9.85 36.05
CA ILE A 219 1.77 8.44 35.89
C ILE A 219 2.70 7.79 34.84
N GLU A 220 2.87 8.39 33.66
CA GLU A 220 3.80 7.94 32.65
C GLU A 220 5.23 7.78 33.17
N LYS A 221 5.69 8.78 33.94
CA LYS A 221 7.01 8.74 34.61
C LYS A 221 7.12 7.61 35.62
N HIS A 222 6.04 7.36 36.39
CA HIS A 222 6.01 6.31 37.42
C HIS A 222 6.12 4.91 36.79
N TYR A 223 5.38 4.66 35.70
CA TYR A 223 5.37 3.36 35.03
C TYR A 223 6.46 3.22 33.95
N GLY A 224 7.11 4.31 33.55
CA GLY A 224 8.19 4.33 32.56
C GLY A 224 7.73 4.02 31.11
N MET A 225 6.44 4.13 30.82
CA MET A 225 5.84 3.83 29.54
C MET A 225 4.58 4.67 29.28
N PRO A 226 4.16 4.86 28.03
CA PRO A 226 2.91 5.53 27.70
C PRO A 226 1.69 4.85 28.29
N MET A 227 0.71 5.64 28.75
CA MET A 227 -0.42 5.19 29.52
C MET A 227 -1.76 5.65 28.92
N ASP A 228 -2.75 4.80 29.05
CA ASP A 228 -4.19 5.03 28.87
C ASP A 228 -4.82 5.22 30.25
N ILE A 229 -5.41 6.39 30.50
CA ILE A 229 -5.81 6.84 31.85
C ILE A 229 -7.28 7.24 31.83
N GLU A 230 -8.11 6.54 32.58
CA GLU A 230 -9.49 6.94 32.85
C GLU A 230 -9.51 7.99 33.98
N TRP A 231 -10.23 9.07 33.78
CA TRP A 231 -10.30 10.19 34.75
C TRP A 231 -11.74 10.71 34.88
N ALA A 232 -11.96 11.42 35.98
CA ALA A 232 -13.20 12.14 36.29
C ALA A 232 -12.91 13.49 36.92
N VAL A 233 -13.83 14.44 36.75
CA VAL A 233 -13.81 15.73 37.45
C VAL A 233 -15.09 15.87 38.28
N LYS A 234 -14.93 16.27 39.54
CA LYS A 234 -15.99 16.60 40.47
C LYS A 234 -15.59 17.80 41.31
N ASP A 235 -16.46 18.81 41.40
CA ASP A 235 -16.23 20.05 42.15
C ASP A 235 -14.84 20.69 41.84
N GLY A 236 -14.46 20.68 40.53
CA GLY A 236 -13.21 21.21 40.02
C GLY A 236 -11.96 20.37 40.30
N ASN A 237 -12.07 19.23 40.98
CA ASN A 237 -10.94 18.34 41.29
C ASN A 237 -10.87 17.18 40.27
N VAL A 238 -9.67 16.85 39.83
CA VAL A 238 -9.37 15.72 38.96
C VAL A 238 -9.16 14.44 39.79
N TYR A 239 -9.84 13.37 39.40
CA TYR A 239 -9.71 12.04 40.01
C TYR A 239 -9.24 11.07 38.95
N ILE A 240 -8.18 10.34 39.22
CA ILE A 240 -7.69 9.24 38.36
C ILE A 240 -8.40 7.97 38.79
N LEU A 241 -9.08 7.33 37.82
CA LEU A 241 -9.91 6.14 38.05
C LEU A 241 -9.19 4.85 37.71
N GLN A 242 -8.42 4.87 36.65
CA GLN A 242 -7.65 3.70 36.16
C GLN A 242 -6.47 4.20 35.31
N ALA A 243 -5.36 3.46 35.29
CA ALA A 243 -4.26 3.67 34.37
C ALA A 243 -3.81 2.30 33.81
N ARG A 244 -3.66 2.21 32.52
CA ARG A 244 -3.17 1.02 31.81
C ARG A 244 -2.01 1.37 30.89
N ALA A 245 -1.09 0.42 30.70
CA ALA A 245 -0.03 0.57 29.70
C ALA A 245 -0.61 0.54 28.28
N ILE A 246 -0.15 1.43 27.42
CA ILE A 246 -0.46 1.36 25.99
C ILE A 246 0.53 0.37 25.36
N THR A 247 0.08 -0.87 25.17
CA THR A 247 0.90 -1.97 24.63
C THR A 247 0.91 -2.04 23.09
N THR A 248 -0.05 -1.38 22.45
CA THR A 248 -0.22 -1.38 20.98
C THR A 248 0.65 -0.39 20.24
N LEU A 249 1.41 0.43 20.97
CA LEU A 249 2.38 1.33 20.35
C LEU A 249 3.50 0.51 19.71
N LYS A 250 3.71 0.74 18.43
CA LYS A 250 4.94 0.26 17.79
C LYS A 250 6.12 0.85 18.58
N LYS A 251 6.98 0.02 19.12
CA LYS A 251 8.26 0.49 19.68
C LYS A 251 9.03 1.10 18.52
N TYR A 252 9.03 2.43 18.42
CA TYR A 252 9.86 3.11 17.43
C TYR A 252 11.31 2.88 17.81
N THR A 253 12.01 2.18 16.95
CA THR A 253 13.46 2.09 16.98
C THR A 253 14.04 3.46 16.61
N GLY A 254 15.31 3.69 16.87
CA GLY A 254 15.99 4.90 16.36
C GLY A 254 15.81 5.06 14.84
N GLU A 255 15.64 3.95 14.13
CA GLU A 255 15.37 3.89 12.68
C GLU A 255 13.99 4.47 12.33
N ASP A 256 12.94 4.16 13.09
CA ASP A 256 11.58 4.69 12.85
C ASP A 256 11.54 6.21 13.04
N THR A 257 12.27 6.74 14.03
CA THR A 257 12.43 8.17 14.25
C THR A 257 13.14 8.83 13.06
N LEU A 258 14.14 8.15 12.52
CA LEU A 258 14.88 8.62 11.34
C LEU A 258 13.96 8.63 10.09
N ILE A 259 13.17 7.58 9.88
CA ILE A 259 12.18 7.51 8.80
C ILE A 259 11.19 8.68 8.89
N LYS A 260 10.63 8.93 10.08
CA LYS A 260 9.73 10.09 10.32
C LYS A 260 10.40 11.42 9.97
N THR A 261 11.69 11.56 10.24
CA THR A 261 12.44 12.79 9.90
C THR A 261 12.52 13.00 8.39
N TYR A 262 12.75 11.93 7.61
CA TYR A 262 12.80 12.01 6.15
C TYR A 262 11.45 12.38 5.53
N ILE A 263 10.35 11.83 6.04
CA ILE A 263 9.00 12.08 5.50
C ILE A 263 8.33 13.33 6.11
N LYS A 264 8.93 13.98 7.13
CA LYS A 264 8.40 15.17 7.77
C LYS A 264 8.20 16.32 6.78
N GLY A 265 7.00 16.90 6.79
CA GLY A 265 6.64 18.02 5.89
C GLY A 265 6.17 17.59 4.51
N THR A 266 6.18 16.29 4.17
CA THR A 266 5.59 15.78 2.95
C THR A 266 4.07 15.71 3.10
N LYS A 267 3.34 16.68 2.53
CA LYS A 267 1.87 16.71 2.50
C LYS A 267 1.40 16.81 1.04
N PRO A 268 1.23 15.70 0.35
CA PRO A 268 0.83 15.75 -1.05
C PRO A 268 -0.61 16.30 -1.20
N THR A 269 -0.77 17.32 -2.05
CA THR A 269 -2.09 17.83 -2.41
C THR A 269 -2.86 16.81 -3.25
N LYS A 270 -4.20 16.94 -3.36
CA LYS A 270 -5.04 16.04 -4.19
C LYS A 270 -4.53 15.96 -5.65
N SER A 271 -4.04 17.06 -6.21
CA SER A 271 -3.43 17.09 -7.55
C SER A 271 -2.09 16.35 -7.60
N MET A 272 -1.25 16.50 -6.58
CA MET A 272 0.03 15.79 -6.47
C MET A 272 -0.21 14.28 -6.33
N ARG A 273 -1.19 13.85 -5.54
CA ARG A 273 -1.53 12.42 -5.36
C ARG A 273 -1.83 11.72 -6.69
N LYS A 274 -2.63 12.35 -7.58
CA LYS A 274 -2.91 11.79 -8.91
C LYS A 274 -1.65 11.65 -9.77
N ASN A 275 -0.77 12.66 -9.75
CA ASN A 275 0.48 12.62 -10.51
C ASN A 275 1.47 11.61 -9.91
N LEU A 276 1.56 11.56 -8.57
CA LEU A 276 2.43 10.61 -7.86
C LEU A 276 1.97 9.16 -8.05
N ALA A 277 0.67 8.87 -8.10
CA ALA A 277 0.18 7.53 -8.39
C ALA A 277 0.69 7.02 -9.76
N PHE A 278 0.72 7.89 -10.79
CA PHE A 278 1.30 7.55 -12.09
C PHE A 278 2.83 7.36 -12.03
N GLN A 279 3.53 8.18 -11.23
CA GLN A 279 4.99 8.02 -11.07
C GLN A 279 5.34 6.78 -10.27
N LEU A 280 4.57 6.44 -9.23
CA LEU A 280 4.77 5.24 -8.42
C LEU A 280 4.56 3.95 -9.23
N GLU A 281 3.78 3.99 -10.31
CA GLU A 281 3.72 2.89 -11.28
C GLU A 281 5.09 2.62 -11.95
N LYS A 282 5.89 3.67 -12.16
CA LYS A 282 7.23 3.58 -12.78
C LYS A 282 8.35 3.42 -11.76
N MET A 283 8.10 3.79 -10.51
CA MET A 283 9.04 3.69 -9.39
C MET A 283 8.39 2.94 -8.23
N PRO A 284 8.08 1.66 -8.40
CA PRO A 284 7.32 0.89 -7.41
C PRO A 284 8.08 0.61 -6.12
N PHE A 285 9.40 0.65 -6.17
CA PHE A 285 10.32 0.44 -5.04
C PHE A 285 11.40 1.52 -5.02
N ALA A 286 12.20 1.57 -3.95
CA ALA A 286 13.36 2.43 -3.90
C ALA A 286 14.43 1.95 -4.88
N TYR A 287 15.04 2.88 -5.60
CA TYR A 287 16.12 2.62 -6.54
C TYR A 287 17.48 2.96 -5.95
N ARG A 288 18.52 2.25 -6.37
CA ARG A 288 19.89 2.70 -6.15
C ARG A 288 20.17 3.94 -6.99
N VAL A 289 21.18 4.71 -6.59
CA VAL A 289 21.39 6.05 -7.17
C VAL A 289 21.64 6.03 -8.67
N LEU A 290 22.29 5.02 -9.23
CA LEU A 290 22.51 4.91 -10.68
C LEU A 290 21.21 4.62 -11.43
N ASP A 291 20.39 3.70 -10.92
CA ASP A 291 19.06 3.41 -11.49
C ASP A 291 18.15 4.64 -11.42
N TYR A 292 18.19 5.34 -10.28
CA TYR A 292 17.45 6.59 -10.09
C TYR A 292 17.82 7.64 -11.16
N ASP A 293 19.11 7.82 -11.45
CA ASP A 293 19.56 8.81 -12.46
C ASP A 293 19.03 8.47 -13.86
N PHE A 294 19.01 7.20 -14.25
CA PHE A 294 18.43 6.80 -15.54
C PHE A 294 16.92 7.04 -15.61
N ILE A 295 16.20 6.77 -14.52
CA ILE A 295 14.75 7.06 -14.47
C ILE A 295 14.49 8.55 -14.48
N MET A 296 15.30 9.34 -13.77
CA MET A 296 15.17 10.80 -13.78
C MET A 296 15.53 11.39 -15.15
N ALA A 297 16.45 10.79 -15.88
CA ALA A 297 16.72 11.17 -17.27
C ALA A 297 15.46 11.11 -18.16
N ILE A 298 14.58 10.14 -17.89
CA ILE A 298 13.27 9.98 -18.55
C ILE A 298 12.27 11.05 -18.03
N ASN A 299 12.12 11.16 -16.72
CA ASN A 299 11.15 12.08 -16.09
C ASN A 299 11.45 13.54 -16.37
N ASP A 300 12.74 13.91 -16.41
CA ASP A 300 13.19 15.27 -16.75
C ASP A 300 12.68 15.72 -18.12
N GLN A 301 12.56 14.81 -19.09
CA GLN A 301 12.07 15.18 -20.43
C GLN A 301 10.58 15.51 -20.40
N LYS A 302 9.80 14.80 -19.59
CA LYS A 302 8.39 15.14 -19.34
C LYS A 302 8.28 16.53 -18.69
N SER A 303 9.06 16.76 -17.63
CA SER A 303 9.09 18.04 -16.92
C SER A 303 9.56 19.20 -17.81
N LYS A 304 10.53 18.95 -18.70
CA LYS A 304 10.99 19.91 -19.70
C LYS A 304 9.87 20.32 -20.67
N ILE A 305 9.10 19.38 -21.19
CA ILE A 305 7.99 19.68 -22.10
C ILE A 305 6.91 20.50 -21.39
N PHE A 306 6.59 20.19 -20.13
CA PHE A 306 5.68 21.01 -19.33
C PHE A 306 6.24 22.41 -19.07
N ALA A 307 7.54 22.54 -18.80
CA ALA A 307 8.20 23.82 -18.62
C ALA A 307 8.18 24.66 -19.91
N GLU A 308 8.36 24.03 -21.08
CA GLU A 308 8.16 24.67 -22.39
C GLU A 308 6.74 25.23 -22.55
N ALA A 309 5.73 24.55 -21.94
CA ALA A 309 4.35 25.00 -21.89
C ALA A 309 4.08 26.04 -20.78
N GLY A 310 5.08 26.43 -20.02
CA GLY A 310 4.95 27.39 -18.91
C GLY A 310 4.35 26.75 -17.64
N ILE A 311 4.40 25.43 -17.51
CA ILE A 311 3.90 24.69 -16.35
C ILE A 311 5.10 24.06 -15.64
N VAL A 312 5.30 24.39 -14.36
CA VAL A 312 6.32 23.76 -13.53
C VAL A 312 5.64 22.76 -12.60
N PHE A 313 6.03 21.49 -12.70
CA PHE A 313 5.64 20.45 -11.77
C PHE A 313 6.84 20.10 -10.89
N ASP A 314 6.72 20.33 -9.60
CA ASP A 314 7.65 19.81 -8.59
C ASP A 314 7.03 18.56 -7.99
N SER A 315 7.02 17.49 -8.76
CA SER A 315 6.37 16.24 -8.41
C SER A 315 7.28 15.00 -8.52
N ASP A 316 8.55 15.23 -8.92
CA ASP A 316 9.47 14.12 -9.12
C ASP A 316 10.07 13.65 -7.76
N PRO A 317 10.16 12.35 -7.51
CA PRO A 317 10.87 11.82 -6.34
C PRO A 317 12.27 12.41 -6.23
N GLN A 318 12.79 12.51 -5.03
CA GLN A 318 14.10 13.07 -4.75
C GLN A 318 14.98 12.00 -4.09
N ILE A 319 16.27 12.05 -4.32
CA ILE A 319 17.26 11.24 -3.65
C ILE A 319 18.34 12.16 -3.07
N ASP A 320 18.78 11.89 -1.85
CA ASP A 320 19.86 12.67 -1.23
C ASP A 320 21.25 12.07 -1.53
N ASN A 321 22.30 12.74 -1.05
CA ASN A 321 23.67 12.29 -1.25
C ASN A 321 23.97 10.92 -0.61
N ASP A 322 23.17 10.49 0.35
CA ASP A 322 23.27 9.21 1.03
C ASP A 322 22.47 8.09 0.32
N GLY A 323 21.78 8.42 -0.76
CA GLY A 323 20.96 7.49 -1.53
C GLY A 323 19.57 7.23 -0.92
N ILE A 324 19.09 8.11 -0.03
CA ILE A 324 17.76 7.97 0.56
C ILE A 324 16.73 8.63 -0.35
N GLN A 325 15.81 7.82 -0.86
CA GLN A 325 14.75 8.25 -1.78
C GLN A 325 13.51 8.70 -1.02
N THR A 326 12.98 9.87 -1.38
CA THR A 326 11.79 10.49 -0.77
C THR A 326 10.83 11.03 -1.81
N LEU A 327 9.58 11.29 -1.41
CA LEU A 327 8.65 12.05 -2.22
C LEU A 327 9.04 13.54 -2.26
N PRO A 328 8.63 14.27 -3.32
CA PRO A 328 8.91 15.70 -3.42
C PRO A 328 8.25 16.49 -2.28
N LYS A 329 8.99 17.45 -1.75
CA LYS A 329 8.52 18.39 -0.70
C LYS A 329 8.02 19.72 -1.28
N GLY A 330 8.02 19.85 -2.60
CA GLY A 330 7.88 21.12 -3.30
C GLY A 330 6.45 21.64 -3.45
N LYS A 331 6.36 22.94 -3.75
CA LYS A 331 5.11 23.63 -4.05
C LYS A 331 4.93 23.74 -5.56
N LYS A 332 3.69 23.54 -6.03
CA LYS A 332 3.32 23.75 -7.43
C LYS A 332 3.56 25.22 -7.83
N GLY A 333 4.50 25.45 -8.76
CA GLY A 333 4.68 26.74 -9.40
C GLY A 333 3.94 26.78 -10.73
N ILE A 334 3.17 27.84 -11.00
CA ILE A 334 2.61 28.11 -12.32
C ILE A 334 3.39 29.30 -12.89
N ASN A 335 4.15 29.06 -13.95
CA ASN A 335 4.74 30.18 -14.71
C ASN A 335 3.64 30.80 -15.57
N LYS A 336 3.45 32.12 -15.45
CA LYS A 336 2.29 32.85 -16.00
C LYS A 336 2.33 33.06 -17.52
N ASN A 337 3.23 32.41 -18.28
CA ASN A 337 3.30 32.62 -19.71
C ASN A 337 2.28 31.77 -20.50
N ILE A 338 1.02 32.20 -20.46
CA ILE A 338 -0.14 31.56 -21.10
C ILE A 338 0.03 31.42 -22.63
N PHE A 339 0.80 32.27 -23.29
CA PHE A 339 1.04 32.23 -24.73
C PHE A 339 1.87 31.00 -25.13
N HIS A 340 2.89 30.63 -24.34
CA HIS A 340 3.66 29.40 -24.57
C HIS A 340 2.80 28.15 -24.41
N PHE A 341 1.91 28.13 -23.45
CA PHE A 341 0.96 27.03 -23.27
C PHE A 341 0.10 26.81 -24.52
N PHE A 342 -0.51 27.87 -25.07
CA PHE A 342 -1.33 27.74 -26.28
C PHE A 342 -0.50 27.35 -27.51
N LYS A 343 0.75 27.80 -27.63
CA LYS A 343 1.66 27.42 -28.72
C LYS A 343 1.95 25.91 -28.70
N ILE A 344 2.35 25.38 -27.53
CA ILE A 344 2.63 23.94 -27.38
C ILE A 344 1.35 23.12 -27.56
N LEU A 345 0.24 23.56 -26.97
CA LEU A 345 -1.05 22.89 -27.14
C LEU A 345 -1.49 22.83 -28.62
N LYS A 346 -1.19 23.89 -29.41
CA LYS A 346 -1.46 23.89 -30.86
C LYS A 346 -0.61 22.85 -31.59
N GLN A 347 0.68 22.74 -31.26
CA GLN A 347 1.60 21.75 -31.85
C GLN A 347 1.15 20.32 -31.51
N ILE A 348 0.82 20.04 -30.27
CA ILE A 348 0.39 18.70 -29.81
C ILE A 348 -0.98 18.31 -30.41
N LYS A 349 -1.85 19.29 -30.72
CA LYS A 349 -3.15 19.05 -31.36
C LYS A 349 -3.07 18.83 -32.88
N ASP A 350 -1.96 19.08 -33.49
CA ASP A 350 -1.70 18.73 -34.88
C ASP A 350 -1.30 17.25 -34.97
N PHE A 351 -2.31 16.39 -34.92
CA PHE A 351 -2.12 14.94 -34.83
C PHE A 351 -1.48 14.36 -36.07
N GLU A 352 -1.71 14.93 -37.23
CA GLU A 352 -1.11 14.49 -38.50
C GLU A 352 0.40 14.75 -38.51
N SER A 353 0.82 15.98 -38.14
CA SER A 353 2.23 16.30 -37.98
C SER A 353 2.90 15.46 -36.87
N CYS A 354 2.23 15.26 -35.73
CA CYS A 354 2.75 14.40 -34.68
C CYS A 354 2.94 12.95 -35.16
N ALA A 355 2.00 12.40 -35.92
CA ALA A 355 2.11 11.04 -36.45
C ALA A 355 3.26 10.92 -37.48
N ALA A 356 3.50 11.95 -38.30
CA ALA A 356 4.63 11.97 -39.24
C ALA A 356 5.97 11.99 -38.48
N ILE A 357 6.11 12.83 -37.44
CA ILE A 357 7.31 12.86 -36.60
C ILE A 357 7.51 11.54 -35.87
N CYS A 358 6.41 10.88 -35.40
CA CYS A 358 6.51 9.57 -34.79
C CYS A 358 7.11 8.52 -35.74
N LYS A 359 6.74 8.51 -36.99
CA LYS A 359 7.32 7.59 -37.98
C LYS A 359 8.83 7.82 -38.17
N GLU A 360 9.25 9.08 -38.22
CA GLU A 360 10.64 9.45 -38.38
C GLU A 360 11.48 9.03 -37.16
N PHE A 361 11.05 9.38 -35.97
CA PHE A 361 11.83 9.04 -34.78
C PHE A 361 11.83 7.52 -34.50
N MET A 362 10.74 6.81 -34.76
CA MET A 362 10.70 5.35 -34.59
C MET A 362 11.74 4.66 -35.48
N CYS A 363 11.79 5.00 -36.80
CA CYS A 363 12.82 4.47 -37.69
C CYS A 363 14.24 4.77 -37.17
N LYS A 364 14.49 6.02 -36.78
CA LYS A 364 15.80 6.43 -36.22
C LYS A 364 16.20 5.58 -35.01
N TYR A 365 15.33 5.45 -34.02
CA TYR A 365 15.69 4.73 -32.81
C TYR A 365 15.73 3.20 -33.00
N GLU A 366 14.95 2.64 -33.93
CA GLU A 366 15.09 1.23 -34.34
C GLU A 366 16.45 0.96 -34.94
N GLU A 367 16.96 1.82 -35.83
CA GLU A 367 18.30 1.71 -36.40
C GLU A 367 19.37 1.83 -35.32
N GLU A 368 19.31 2.84 -34.44
CA GLU A 368 20.24 3.04 -33.33
C GLU A 368 20.33 1.81 -32.40
N ILE A 369 19.16 1.28 -32.01
CA ILE A 369 19.11 0.09 -31.14
C ILE A 369 19.59 -1.16 -31.88
N SER A 370 19.31 -1.30 -33.17
CA SER A 370 19.79 -2.43 -33.99
C SER A 370 21.33 -2.47 -34.07
N MET A 371 21.99 -1.32 -34.14
CA MET A 371 23.46 -1.25 -34.12
C MET A 371 24.04 -1.78 -32.80
N LEU A 372 23.33 -1.58 -31.67
CA LEU A 372 23.78 -2.06 -30.37
C LEU A 372 23.74 -3.59 -30.26
N LYS A 373 22.88 -4.25 -31.03
CA LYS A 373 22.77 -5.71 -31.03
C LYS A 373 24.06 -6.42 -31.49
N ALA A 374 24.81 -5.79 -32.37
CA ALA A 374 26.06 -6.32 -32.91
C ALA A 374 27.29 -6.00 -32.04
N LYS A 375 27.13 -5.20 -30.95
CA LYS A 375 28.25 -4.72 -30.14
C LYS A 375 28.69 -5.77 -29.12
N ASP A 376 29.98 -6.01 -29.04
CA ASP A 376 30.59 -6.91 -28.03
C ASP A 376 30.87 -6.13 -26.73
N PHE A 377 29.95 -6.26 -25.75
CA PHE A 377 30.08 -5.59 -24.45
C PHE A 377 31.09 -6.26 -23.52
N GLU A 378 31.44 -7.53 -23.75
CA GLU A 378 32.35 -8.26 -22.87
C GLU A 378 33.82 -7.87 -23.12
N SER A 379 34.14 -7.44 -24.33
CA SER A 379 35.49 -6.99 -24.69
C SER A 379 35.77 -5.52 -24.38
N MET A 380 34.74 -4.72 -24.01
CA MET A 380 34.89 -3.29 -23.77
C MET A 380 35.87 -2.95 -22.68
N ASN A 381 36.72 -1.96 -22.90
CA ASN A 381 37.53 -1.30 -21.89
C ASN A 381 36.78 -0.14 -21.19
N LEU A 382 37.40 0.47 -20.16
CA LEU A 382 36.77 1.53 -19.37
C LEU A 382 36.39 2.78 -20.18
N SER A 383 37.22 3.17 -21.15
CA SER A 383 36.92 4.32 -22.03
C SER A 383 35.74 4.03 -22.93
N GLU A 384 35.66 2.85 -23.51
CA GLU A 384 34.53 2.41 -24.34
C GLU A 384 33.24 2.30 -23.52
N CYS A 385 33.32 1.83 -22.28
CA CYS A 385 32.17 1.83 -21.36
C CYS A 385 31.68 3.25 -21.07
N LYS A 386 32.59 4.19 -20.80
CA LYS A 386 32.26 5.60 -20.58
C LYS A 386 31.53 6.18 -21.78
N ASP A 387 32.15 6.10 -22.97
CA ASP A 387 31.60 6.67 -24.20
C ASP A 387 30.21 6.09 -24.53
N PHE A 388 30.03 4.77 -24.29
CA PHE A 388 28.74 4.13 -24.47
C PHE A 388 27.71 4.58 -23.44
N LEU A 389 28.05 4.73 -22.17
CA LEU A 389 27.12 5.19 -21.13
C LEU A 389 26.68 6.63 -21.34
N GLU A 390 27.60 7.53 -21.72
CA GLU A 390 27.26 8.93 -22.08
C GLU A 390 26.33 8.97 -23.30
N TYR A 391 26.63 8.18 -24.34
CA TYR A 391 25.80 8.06 -25.52
C TYR A 391 24.40 7.52 -25.18
N SER A 392 24.31 6.42 -24.46
CA SER A 392 23.05 5.76 -24.11
C SER A 392 22.20 6.60 -23.17
N TYR A 393 22.82 7.37 -22.26
CA TYR A 393 22.12 8.30 -21.37
C TYR A 393 21.49 9.46 -22.17
N LYS A 394 22.21 9.99 -23.17
CA LYS A 394 21.67 10.96 -24.12
C LYS A 394 20.54 10.36 -24.96
N LEU A 395 20.74 9.16 -25.50
CA LEU A 395 19.73 8.47 -26.31
C LEU A 395 18.44 8.22 -25.52
N THR A 396 18.57 7.87 -24.23
CA THR A 396 17.43 7.73 -23.30
C THR A 396 16.64 9.02 -23.17
N LYS A 397 17.33 10.17 -23.04
CA LYS A 397 16.69 11.50 -22.98
C LYS A 397 15.97 11.85 -24.29
N ASP A 398 16.64 11.68 -25.40
CA ASP A 398 16.12 12.05 -26.71
C ASP A 398 14.88 11.21 -27.06
N LEU A 399 14.94 9.89 -26.93
CA LEU A 399 13.80 9.00 -27.14
C LEU A 399 12.63 9.34 -26.20
N SER A 400 12.93 9.65 -24.94
CA SER A 400 11.91 10.03 -23.94
C SER A 400 11.21 11.32 -24.31
N TYR A 401 11.96 12.33 -24.73
CA TYR A 401 11.40 13.62 -25.15
C TYR A 401 10.45 13.46 -26.34
N ASP A 402 10.91 12.78 -27.41
CA ASP A 402 10.12 12.56 -28.61
C ASP A 402 8.85 11.75 -28.32
N ARG A 403 8.98 10.68 -27.56
CA ARG A 403 7.86 9.83 -27.13
C ARG A 403 6.81 10.60 -26.33
N PHE A 404 7.22 11.37 -25.32
CA PHE A 404 6.28 12.17 -24.52
C PHE A 404 5.59 13.24 -25.35
N LYS A 405 6.37 14.00 -26.14
CA LYS A 405 5.85 15.17 -26.87
C LYS A 405 4.92 14.79 -28.00
N TYR A 406 5.29 13.78 -28.81
CA TYR A 406 4.63 13.49 -30.08
C TYR A 406 3.70 12.25 -30.06
N ALA A 407 3.80 11.38 -29.06
CA ALA A 407 2.93 10.23 -28.93
C ALA A 407 2.03 10.28 -27.68
N LEU A 408 2.60 10.45 -26.47
CA LEU A 408 1.82 10.35 -25.23
C LEU A 408 0.91 11.57 -25.01
N PHE A 409 1.40 12.78 -25.16
CA PHE A 409 0.56 13.97 -24.95
C PHE A 409 -0.58 14.13 -25.96
N PRO A 410 -0.39 13.87 -27.27
CA PRO A 410 -1.51 13.78 -28.20
C PRO A 410 -2.55 12.75 -27.78
N THR A 411 -2.12 11.56 -27.35
CA THR A 411 -3.01 10.52 -26.84
C THR A 411 -3.86 11.00 -25.64
N MET A 412 -3.24 11.67 -24.66
CA MET A 412 -3.96 12.19 -23.49
C MET A 412 -5.02 13.25 -23.89
N LEU A 413 -4.73 14.13 -24.85
CA LEU A 413 -5.67 15.15 -25.32
C LEU A 413 -6.89 14.55 -26.04
N ILE A 414 -6.68 13.48 -26.79
CA ILE A 414 -7.74 12.80 -27.54
C ILE A 414 -8.60 11.96 -26.58
N PHE A 415 -8.00 11.37 -25.56
CA PHE A 415 -8.62 10.39 -24.70
C PHE A 415 -9.96 10.84 -24.09
N ASP A 416 -9.96 11.99 -23.40
CA ASP A 416 -11.17 12.53 -22.75
C ASP A 416 -12.24 12.92 -23.78
N LYS A 417 -11.81 13.49 -24.93
CA LYS A 417 -12.70 13.88 -26.02
C LYS A 417 -13.49 12.66 -26.55
N TYR A 418 -12.77 11.56 -26.82
CA TYR A 418 -13.39 10.36 -27.41
C TYR A 418 -14.10 9.50 -26.38
N THR A 419 -13.67 9.47 -25.13
CA THR A 419 -14.45 8.86 -24.04
C THR A 419 -15.85 9.47 -23.95
N LYS A 420 -15.95 10.80 -23.90
CA LYS A 420 -17.24 11.51 -23.89
C LYS A 420 -18.09 11.27 -25.15
N LEU A 421 -17.45 11.07 -26.30
CA LEU A 421 -18.16 10.76 -27.54
C LEU A 421 -18.68 9.32 -27.54
N LEU A 422 -17.89 8.36 -27.11
CA LEU A 422 -18.25 6.94 -27.03
C LEU A 422 -19.33 6.68 -25.96
N GLN A 423 -19.34 7.42 -24.89
CA GLN A 423 -20.39 7.35 -23.87
C GLN A 423 -21.80 7.69 -24.43
N LYS A 424 -21.89 8.37 -25.59
CA LYS A 424 -23.18 8.56 -26.29
C LYS A 424 -23.70 7.27 -26.97
N ILE A 425 -22.80 6.30 -27.25
CA ILE A 425 -23.17 4.96 -27.73
C ILE A 425 -23.65 4.10 -26.56
N GLY A 426 -23.04 4.27 -25.38
CA GLY A 426 -23.40 3.60 -24.13
C GLY A 426 -22.43 3.96 -23.00
N PRO A 427 -22.91 4.03 -21.75
CA PRO A 427 -22.12 4.55 -20.61
C PRO A 427 -20.86 3.72 -20.30
N LYS A 428 -20.80 2.46 -20.72
CA LYS A 428 -19.65 1.55 -20.53
C LYS A 428 -18.49 1.80 -21.49
N TYR A 429 -18.72 2.53 -22.60
CA TYR A 429 -17.67 2.74 -23.62
C TYR A 429 -16.73 3.88 -23.22
N THR A 430 -15.45 3.66 -23.46
CA THR A 430 -14.37 4.63 -23.22
C THR A 430 -13.43 4.67 -24.42
N ALA A 431 -12.50 5.62 -24.47
CA ALA A 431 -11.50 5.68 -25.52
C ALA A 431 -10.58 4.44 -25.57
N PHE A 432 -10.54 3.62 -24.50
CA PHE A 432 -9.82 2.35 -24.52
C PHE A 432 -10.42 1.32 -25.49
N ASP A 433 -11.73 1.37 -25.73
CA ASP A 433 -12.37 0.47 -26.69
C ASP A 433 -11.87 0.69 -28.13
N LEU A 434 -11.24 1.84 -28.39
CA LEU A 434 -10.58 2.14 -29.65
C LEU A 434 -9.23 1.44 -29.83
N TYR A 435 -8.63 0.92 -28.75
CA TYR A 435 -7.36 0.17 -28.79
C TYR A 435 -7.50 -1.32 -29.06
N ARG A 436 -8.73 -1.81 -29.09
CA ARG A 436 -8.98 -3.26 -29.32
C ARG A 436 -8.36 -3.74 -30.62
N TYR A 437 -7.76 -4.93 -30.54
CA TYR A 437 -7.17 -5.64 -31.70
C TYR A 437 -6.07 -4.85 -32.43
N LEU A 438 -5.24 -4.13 -31.71
CA LEU A 438 -4.05 -3.51 -32.29
C LEU A 438 -2.88 -4.50 -32.30
N ASP A 439 -2.28 -4.67 -33.48
CA ASP A 439 -0.99 -5.33 -33.58
C ASP A 439 0.10 -4.39 -33.05
N ASN A 440 0.78 -4.80 -32.00
CA ASN A 440 1.93 -4.12 -31.43
C ASN A 440 2.91 -5.14 -30.82
N LYS A 441 4.11 -4.73 -30.45
CA LYS A 441 5.16 -5.62 -29.91
C LYS A 441 4.73 -6.36 -28.65
N THR A 442 3.97 -5.72 -27.75
CA THR A 442 3.44 -6.36 -26.54
C THR A 442 2.44 -7.47 -26.88
N ALA A 443 1.53 -7.21 -27.81
CA ALA A 443 0.59 -8.23 -28.29
C ALA A 443 1.32 -9.42 -28.95
N THR A 444 2.40 -9.16 -29.69
CA THR A 444 3.26 -10.19 -30.30
C THR A 444 3.91 -11.07 -29.24
N VAL A 445 4.48 -10.50 -28.17
CA VAL A 445 5.08 -11.28 -27.07
C VAL A 445 4.06 -12.22 -26.42
N ASN A 446 2.87 -11.69 -26.11
CA ASN A 446 1.79 -12.50 -25.54
C ASN A 446 1.31 -13.62 -26.47
N LYS A 447 1.30 -13.34 -27.76
CA LYS A 447 0.99 -14.34 -28.80
C LYS A 447 2.07 -15.42 -28.85
N ASP A 448 3.36 -15.05 -28.89
CA ASP A 448 4.49 -15.99 -28.87
C ASP A 448 4.41 -16.95 -27.68
N ILE A 449 4.12 -16.43 -26.47
CA ILE A 449 3.94 -17.23 -25.27
C ILE A 449 2.72 -18.16 -25.39
N SER A 450 1.59 -17.66 -25.93
CA SER A 450 0.38 -18.46 -26.12
C SER A 450 0.57 -19.55 -27.15
N ASP A 451 1.21 -19.25 -28.28
CA ASP A 451 1.55 -20.21 -29.33
C ASP A 451 2.50 -21.29 -28.83
N MET A 452 3.47 -20.89 -27.99
CA MET A 452 4.38 -21.81 -27.32
C MET A 452 3.62 -22.74 -26.36
N ALA A 453 2.72 -22.22 -25.55
CA ALA A 453 1.90 -23.02 -24.63
C ALA A 453 0.96 -23.98 -25.38
N GLU A 454 0.39 -23.57 -26.53
CA GLU A 454 -0.42 -24.43 -27.39
C GLU A 454 0.40 -25.60 -27.93
N LYS A 455 1.61 -25.35 -28.44
CA LYS A 455 2.51 -26.39 -28.93
C LYS A 455 2.91 -27.37 -27.82
N ILE A 456 3.26 -26.83 -26.63
CA ILE A 456 3.59 -27.64 -25.44
C ILE A 456 2.40 -28.51 -25.03
N SER A 457 1.18 -27.99 -25.09
CA SER A 457 -0.05 -28.74 -24.73
C SER A 457 -0.28 -29.98 -25.62
N LYS A 458 0.27 -29.99 -26.84
CA LYS A 458 0.21 -31.12 -27.77
C LYS A 458 1.27 -32.20 -27.46
N ASN A 459 2.30 -31.89 -26.67
CA ASN A 459 3.34 -32.82 -26.24
C ASN A 459 3.14 -33.15 -24.74
N SER A 460 2.47 -34.26 -24.44
CA SER A 460 2.11 -34.64 -23.07
C SER A 460 3.30 -34.77 -22.13
N LYS A 461 4.43 -35.32 -22.62
CA LYS A 461 5.65 -35.51 -21.82
C LYS A 461 6.30 -34.17 -21.45
N LEU A 462 6.36 -33.25 -22.40
CA LEU A 462 6.90 -31.92 -22.18
C LEU A 462 6.00 -31.11 -21.23
N LYS A 463 4.67 -31.20 -21.44
CA LYS A 463 3.69 -30.56 -20.53
C LYS A 463 3.83 -31.06 -19.10
N GLU A 464 3.90 -32.37 -18.91
CA GLU A 464 4.07 -32.99 -17.58
C GLU A 464 5.38 -32.57 -16.91
N ALA A 465 6.48 -32.52 -17.66
CA ALA A 465 7.79 -32.09 -17.17
C ALA A 465 7.76 -30.62 -16.69
N ILE A 466 7.10 -29.72 -17.43
CA ILE A 466 6.94 -28.33 -17.03
C ILE A 466 6.06 -28.20 -15.77
N LEU A 467 4.96 -28.91 -15.72
CA LEU A 467 4.02 -28.86 -14.59
C LEU A 467 4.62 -29.49 -13.31
N SER A 468 5.46 -30.51 -13.45
CA SER A 468 6.21 -31.13 -12.32
C SER A 468 7.33 -30.25 -11.78
N GLY A 469 7.70 -29.15 -12.47
CA GLY A 469 8.68 -28.20 -12.00
C GLY A 469 10.11 -28.45 -12.46
N GLU A 470 10.31 -29.14 -13.59
CA GLU A 470 11.64 -29.25 -14.18
C GLU A 470 12.20 -27.86 -14.55
N SER A 471 13.51 -27.65 -14.32
CA SER A 471 14.18 -26.39 -14.64
C SER A 471 14.31 -26.18 -16.14
N TYR A 472 14.45 -24.92 -16.56
CA TYR A 472 14.71 -24.56 -17.97
C TYR A 472 15.86 -25.37 -18.57
N LYS A 473 16.99 -25.49 -17.87
CA LYS A 473 18.18 -26.24 -18.31
C LYS A 473 17.87 -27.69 -18.62
N ASN A 474 17.07 -28.35 -17.78
CA ASN A 474 16.66 -29.75 -17.97
C ASN A 474 15.75 -29.90 -19.19
N LEU A 475 14.72 -29.02 -19.30
CA LEU A 475 13.78 -29.01 -20.43
C LEU A 475 14.51 -28.74 -21.76
N TYR A 476 15.42 -27.78 -21.77
CA TYR A 476 16.22 -27.39 -22.93
C TYR A 476 17.12 -28.53 -23.44
N THR A 477 17.63 -29.37 -22.52
CA THR A 477 18.49 -30.51 -22.88
C THR A 477 17.70 -31.77 -23.30
N LYS A 478 16.48 -31.95 -22.75
CA LYS A 478 15.69 -33.18 -22.95
C LYS A 478 14.73 -33.11 -24.14
N PHE A 479 14.29 -31.91 -24.54
CA PHE A 479 13.22 -31.70 -25.52
C PHE A 479 13.66 -30.74 -26.64
N ASP A 480 13.98 -31.24 -27.83
CA ASP A 480 14.42 -30.43 -28.98
C ASP A 480 13.34 -29.42 -29.42
N ASP A 481 12.06 -29.81 -29.31
CA ASP A 481 10.93 -28.91 -29.61
C ASP A 481 10.93 -27.70 -28.64
N PHE A 482 11.16 -27.94 -27.33
CA PHE A 482 11.24 -26.87 -26.35
C PHE A 482 12.45 -25.98 -26.62
N LYS A 483 13.61 -26.56 -26.92
CA LYS A 483 14.83 -25.83 -27.25
C LYS A 483 14.60 -24.86 -28.41
N THR A 484 14.00 -25.34 -29.51
CA THR A 484 13.70 -24.52 -30.69
C THR A 484 12.74 -23.37 -30.35
N MET A 485 11.70 -23.63 -29.56
CA MET A 485 10.73 -22.60 -29.13
C MET A 485 11.38 -21.57 -28.21
N ALA A 486 12.20 -22.02 -27.26
CA ALA A 486 12.90 -21.17 -26.30
C ALA A 486 13.94 -20.28 -26.99
N ASP A 487 14.73 -20.82 -27.91
CA ASP A 487 15.72 -20.05 -28.66
C ASP A 487 15.06 -18.94 -29.49
N ASN A 488 13.93 -19.22 -30.17
CA ASN A 488 13.17 -18.23 -30.90
C ASN A 488 12.61 -17.14 -29.99
N PHE A 489 12.06 -17.51 -28.83
CA PHE A 489 11.54 -16.56 -27.86
C PHE A 489 12.64 -15.65 -27.28
N LEU A 490 13.76 -16.25 -26.86
CA LEU A 490 14.88 -15.50 -26.29
C LEU A 490 15.58 -14.59 -27.31
N GLN A 491 15.67 -15.02 -28.58
CA GLN A 491 16.20 -14.18 -29.65
C GLN A 491 15.40 -12.87 -29.82
N ASN A 492 14.08 -12.94 -29.71
CA ASN A 492 13.19 -11.81 -29.93
C ASN A 492 12.92 -11.02 -28.63
N ASN A 493 12.78 -11.70 -27.50
CA ASN A 493 12.27 -11.12 -26.25
C ASN A 493 13.22 -11.30 -25.04
N GLY A 494 14.39 -11.91 -25.25
CA GLY A 494 15.31 -12.28 -24.18
C GLY A 494 15.88 -11.11 -23.37
N PHE A 495 15.88 -9.89 -23.92
CA PHE A 495 16.32 -8.68 -23.25
C PHE A 495 15.31 -8.15 -22.22
N LYS A 496 14.05 -8.63 -22.24
CA LYS A 496 13.02 -8.16 -21.30
C LYS A 496 13.33 -8.59 -19.87
N SER A 497 13.12 -7.68 -18.93
CA SER A 497 13.26 -7.93 -17.50
C SER A 497 11.97 -7.63 -16.76
N ASP A 498 11.91 -7.94 -15.46
CA ASP A 498 10.85 -7.51 -14.58
C ASP A 498 10.75 -5.97 -14.57
N TYR A 499 9.57 -5.47 -14.27
CA TYR A 499 9.30 -4.03 -14.10
C TYR A 499 9.59 -3.17 -15.36
N ASN A 500 9.40 -3.73 -16.55
CA ASN A 500 9.60 -3.02 -17.82
C ASN A 500 10.99 -2.38 -17.96
N CYS A 501 12.02 -3.01 -17.42
CA CYS A 501 13.42 -2.57 -17.50
C CYS A 501 13.73 -1.17 -16.96
N TYR A 502 12.92 -0.59 -16.10
CA TYR A 502 13.25 0.67 -15.43
C TYR A 502 14.30 0.50 -14.32
N CYS A 503 14.79 -0.71 -14.11
CA CYS A 503 15.78 -1.05 -13.10
C CYS A 503 16.90 -1.86 -13.71
N LEU A 504 18.13 -1.35 -13.67
CA LEU A 504 19.32 -2.05 -14.15
C LEU A 504 19.68 -3.26 -13.27
N GLU A 505 19.11 -3.36 -12.05
CA GLU A 505 19.25 -4.54 -11.19
C GLU A 505 18.44 -5.74 -11.67
N ALA A 506 17.37 -5.52 -12.44
CA ALA A 506 16.46 -6.58 -12.85
C ALA A 506 17.12 -7.51 -13.88
N LYS A 507 17.05 -8.82 -13.63
CA LYS A 507 17.55 -9.82 -14.57
C LYS A 507 16.63 -9.94 -15.77
N THR A 508 17.22 -10.16 -16.93
CA THR A 508 16.51 -10.42 -18.18
C THR A 508 16.15 -11.91 -18.35
N PHE A 509 15.32 -12.27 -19.32
CA PHE A 509 15.05 -13.68 -19.64
C PHE A 509 16.33 -14.44 -20.07
N ILE A 510 17.31 -13.76 -20.68
CA ILE A 510 18.59 -14.38 -21.03
C ILE A 510 19.36 -14.76 -19.76
N GLU A 511 19.32 -13.91 -18.73
CA GLU A 511 20.01 -14.11 -17.46
C GLU A 511 19.27 -15.05 -16.49
N ASP A 512 17.93 -15.13 -16.62
CA ASP A 512 17.06 -15.99 -15.80
C ASP A 512 15.96 -16.61 -16.66
N PRO A 513 16.27 -17.62 -17.48
CA PRO A 513 15.31 -18.23 -18.39
C PRO A 513 14.24 -19.10 -17.70
N ASP A 514 14.41 -19.45 -16.41
CA ASP A 514 13.38 -20.17 -15.63
C ASP A 514 12.10 -19.34 -15.49
N ARG A 515 12.16 -18.01 -15.61
CA ARG A 515 10.99 -17.13 -15.68
C ARG A 515 10.02 -17.51 -16.79
N LEU A 516 10.53 -17.94 -17.96
CA LEU A 516 9.66 -18.41 -19.05
C LEU A 516 8.82 -19.62 -18.63
N ILE A 517 9.39 -20.52 -17.83
CA ILE A 517 8.67 -21.68 -17.30
C ILE A 517 7.57 -21.25 -16.35
N ASN A 518 7.86 -20.26 -15.49
CA ASN A 518 6.89 -19.75 -14.51
C ASN A 518 5.69 -19.08 -15.20
N ILE A 519 5.88 -18.45 -16.36
CA ILE A 519 4.81 -17.85 -17.17
C ILE A 519 3.99 -18.93 -17.91
N LEU A 520 4.65 -19.98 -18.41
CA LEU A 520 3.97 -21.05 -19.15
C LEU A 520 3.09 -21.93 -18.25
N LYS A 521 3.49 -22.18 -16.99
CA LYS A 521 2.74 -23.06 -16.07
C LYS A 521 1.27 -22.68 -15.91
N PRO A 522 0.89 -21.43 -15.54
CA PRO A 522 -0.51 -21.05 -15.38
C PRO A 522 -1.31 -21.18 -16.69
N ILE A 523 -0.69 -20.92 -17.83
CA ILE A 523 -1.36 -21.05 -19.16
C ILE A 523 -1.67 -22.52 -19.44
N LEU A 524 -0.74 -23.43 -19.15
CA LEU A 524 -0.90 -24.87 -19.35
C LEU A 524 -1.92 -25.51 -18.43
N LEU A 525 -2.20 -24.88 -17.26
CA LEU A 525 -3.22 -25.30 -16.31
C LEU A 525 -4.61 -24.77 -16.69
N SER A 526 -4.69 -23.62 -17.38
CA SER A 526 -5.97 -23.05 -17.80
C SER A 526 -6.54 -23.86 -18.99
N SER A 527 -7.77 -24.38 -18.84
CA SER A 527 -8.51 -24.95 -19.97
C SER A 527 -8.84 -23.83 -20.97
N SER A 528 -8.58 -24.08 -22.26
CA SER A 528 -8.76 -23.13 -23.37
C SER A 528 -10.24 -22.84 -23.66
N GLU A 529 -10.93 -22.10 -22.82
CA GLU A 529 -12.14 -21.40 -23.21
C GLU A 529 -11.79 -19.94 -23.56
N GLN A 530 -11.60 -19.68 -24.85
CA GLN A 530 -11.59 -18.33 -25.36
C GLN A 530 -12.96 -17.71 -25.09
N ASN A 531 -13.00 -16.66 -24.28
CA ASN A 531 -14.18 -15.81 -24.16
C ASN A 531 -14.48 -15.18 -25.54
N LYS A 532 -15.30 -15.85 -26.34
CA LYS A 532 -15.90 -15.32 -27.55
C LYS A 532 -17.04 -14.39 -27.17
N GLY A 533 -16.74 -13.15 -26.83
CA GLY A 533 -17.78 -12.21 -26.39
C GLY A 533 -17.45 -10.73 -26.51
N SER A 534 -16.35 -10.35 -27.16
CA SER A 534 -16.02 -8.94 -27.36
C SER A 534 -16.54 -8.42 -28.69
N GLU A 535 -17.28 -7.32 -28.64
CA GLU A 535 -17.72 -6.58 -29.82
C GLU A 535 -16.53 -6.23 -30.72
N ASN A 536 -16.64 -6.49 -32.02
CA ASN A 536 -15.61 -6.18 -33.00
C ASN A 536 -15.41 -4.66 -33.11
N PHE A 537 -14.16 -4.21 -33.32
CA PHE A 537 -13.82 -2.79 -33.54
C PHE A 537 -14.64 -2.17 -34.68
N ASP A 538 -14.89 -2.91 -35.76
CA ASP A 538 -15.69 -2.43 -36.90
C ASP A 538 -17.14 -2.16 -36.52
N ASP A 539 -17.71 -2.93 -35.59
CA ASP A 539 -19.09 -2.71 -35.12
C ASP A 539 -19.18 -1.49 -34.21
N LEU A 540 -18.16 -1.24 -33.39
CA LEU A 540 -18.02 -0.01 -32.63
C LEU A 540 -17.95 1.20 -33.57
N MET A 541 -17.15 1.11 -34.64
CA MET A 541 -16.99 2.20 -35.63
C MET A 541 -18.29 2.49 -36.39
N LYS A 542 -19.09 1.46 -36.75
CA LYS A 542 -20.42 1.63 -37.36
C LYS A 542 -21.37 2.39 -36.41
N ARG A 543 -21.40 2.05 -35.12
CA ARG A 543 -22.23 2.77 -34.15
C ARG A 543 -21.77 4.20 -33.99
N LEU A 544 -20.44 4.42 -33.99
CA LEU A 544 -19.86 5.75 -33.88
C LEU A 544 -20.22 6.62 -35.10
N GLU A 545 -20.32 6.05 -36.29
CA GLU A 545 -20.76 6.72 -37.51
C GLU A 545 -22.18 7.29 -37.36
N VAL A 546 -23.09 6.47 -36.82
CA VAL A 546 -24.48 6.88 -36.59
C VAL A 546 -24.58 8.07 -35.64
N VAL A 547 -23.81 8.03 -34.52
CA VAL A 547 -23.84 9.08 -33.48
C VAL A 547 -23.12 10.36 -33.92
N SER A 548 -22.16 10.24 -34.83
CA SER A 548 -21.28 11.35 -35.26
C SER A 548 -21.81 12.11 -36.47
N GLY A 549 -22.66 11.51 -37.29
CA GLY A 549 -23.23 12.11 -38.48
C GLY A 549 -22.17 12.69 -39.42
N GLY A 550 -22.39 13.89 -39.95
CA GLY A 550 -21.48 14.54 -40.91
C GLY A 550 -20.04 14.80 -40.44
N LYS A 551 -19.77 14.62 -39.14
CA LYS A 551 -18.42 14.75 -38.58
C LYS A 551 -17.61 13.44 -38.60
N TYR A 552 -18.21 12.34 -39.00
CA TYR A 552 -17.58 11.02 -38.91
C TYR A 552 -16.23 10.91 -39.60
N LYS A 553 -16.09 11.51 -40.82
CA LYS A 553 -14.83 11.47 -41.57
C LYS A 553 -13.64 12.05 -40.82
N SER A 554 -13.84 13.19 -40.16
CA SER A 554 -12.79 13.80 -39.31
C SER A 554 -12.51 12.97 -38.06
N ILE A 555 -13.57 12.46 -37.42
CA ILE A 555 -13.46 11.62 -36.23
C ILE A 555 -12.71 10.32 -36.55
N LYS A 556 -13.00 9.70 -37.69
CA LYS A 556 -12.32 8.48 -38.13
C LYS A 556 -10.81 8.72 -38.33
N ALA A 557 -10.41 9.85 -38.92
CA ALA A 557 -9.01 10.22 -39.11
C ALA A 557 -8.31 10.43 -37.74
N ASP A 558 -8.96 11.16 -36.83
CA ASP A 558 -8.42 11.36 -35.47
C ASP A 558 -8.25 10.00 -34.74
N ILE A 559 -9.22 9.07 -34.85
CA ILE A 559 -9.16 7.74 -34.25
C ILE A 559 -8.01 6.92 -34.84
N GLN A 560 -7.76 7.02 -36.15
CA GLN A 560 -6.62 6.35 -36.79
C GLN A 560 -5.30 6.86 -36.21
N ASN A 561 -5.13 8.16 -36.04
CA ASN A 561 -3.96 8.75 -35.40
C ASN A 561 -3.84 8.33 -33.92
N PHE A 562 -4.97 8.29 -33.20
CA PHE A 562 -5.01 7.84 -31.81
C PHE A 562 -4.56 6.37 -31.64
N ARG A 563 -5.02 5.48 -32.52
CA ARG A 563 -4.58 4.09 -32.57
C ARG A 563 -3.08 3.99 -32.89
N TYR A 564 -2.61 4.80 -33.85
CA TYR A 564 -1.20 4.83 -34.21
C TYR A 564 -0.32 5.33 -33.06
N PHE A 565 -0.71 6.39 -32.34
CA PHE A 565 0.01 6.84 -31.16
C PHE A 565 0.10 5.77 -30.07
N HIS A 566 -0.94 4.94 -29.94
CA HIS A 566 -0.90 3.82 -29.00
C HIS A 566 0.12 2.76 -29.45
N ILE A 567 0.17 2.42 -30.72
CA ILE A 567 1.20 1.52 -31.28
C ILE A 567 2.59 2.10 -31.00
N VAL A 568 2.83 3.37 -31.32
CA VAL A 568 4.12 4.05 -31.06
C VAL A 568 4.47 4.01 -29.55
N ARG A 569 3.48 4.17 -28.69
CA ARG A 569 3.70 4.07 -27.24
C ARG A 569 4.26 2.70 -26.84
N GLU A 570 3.68 1.63 -27.33
CA GLU A 570 4.09 0.26 -27.02
C GLU A 570 5.44 -0.09 -27.67
N GLU A 571 5.62 0.25 -28.94
CA GLU A 571 6.86 -0.03 -29.66
C GLU A 571 8.03 0.79 -29.14
N SER A 572 7.83 2.07 -28.80
CA SER A 572 8.88 2.88 -28.15
C SER A 572 9.23 2.39 -26.76
N GLN A 573 8.28 1.77 -26.02
CA GLN A 573 8.57 1.09 -24.77
C GLN A 573 9.51 -0.12 -25.02
N TYR A 574 9.25 -0.91 -26.04
CA TYR A 574 10.10 -2.03 -26.43
C TYR A 574 11.53 -1.58 -26.80
N LEU A 575 11.67 -0.44 -27.48
CA LEU A 575 12.99 0.16 -27.75
C LEU A 575 13.72 0.59 -26.48
N TRP A 576 13.02 1.15 -25.52
CA TRP A 576 13.58 1.48 -24.22
C TRP A 576 14.10 0.26 -23.47
N GLU A 577 13.30 -0.77 -23.39
CA GLU A 577 13.67 -2.03 -22.74
C GLU A 577 14.92 -2.64 -23.38
N SER A 578 15.00 -2.61 -24.72
CA SER A 578 16.21 -3.02 -25.46
C SER A 578 17.42 -2.15 -25.13
N LEU A 579 17.26 -0.82 -25.06
CA LEU A 579 18.36 0.08 -24.71
C LEU A 579 18.87 -0.18 -23.30
N PHE A 580 17.98 -0.33 -22.33
CA PHE A 580 18.35 -0.60 -20.93
C PHE A 580 19.07 -1.96 -20.77
N TYR A 581 18.70 -2.96 -21.56
CA TYR A 581 19.44 -4.22 -21.60
C TYR A 581 20.91 -4.01 -21.98
N TYR A 582 21.19 -3.19 -23.02
CA TYR A 582 22.56 -2.90 -23.41
C TYR A 582 23.29 -1.99 -22.40
N VAL A 583 22.57 -1.03 -21.80
CA VAL A 583 23.10 -0.24 -20.67
C VAL A 583 23.49 -1.15 -19.52
N ARG A 584 22.63 -2.11 -19.15
CA ARG A 584 22.94 -3.10 -18.13
C ARG A 584 24.21 -3.90 -18.46
N LYS A 585 24.35 -4.42 -19.66
CA LYS A 585 25.57 -5.13 -20.10
C LYS A 585 26.83 -4.28 -19.91
N CYS A 586 26.79 -3.03 -20.33
CA CYS A 586 27.91 -2.11 -20.18
C CYS A 586 28.21 -1.80 -18.70
N VAL A 587 27.17 -1.57 -17.89
CA VAL A 587 27.33 -1.30 -16.44
C VAL A 587 27.92 -2.52 -15.72
N LEU A 588 27.48 -3.74 -16.02
CA LEU A 588 28.06 -4.96 -15.47
C LEU A 588 29.53 -5.11 -15.86
N ARG A 589 29.87 -4.82 -17.12
CA ARG A 589 31.26 -4.82 -17.58
C ARG A 589 32.11 -3.77 -16.87
N ALA A 590 31.60 -2.53 -16.74
CA ALA A 590 32.27 -1.45 -16.01
C ALA A 590 32.48 -1.81 -14.53
N ASN A 591 31.50 -2.43 -13.89
CA ASN A 591 31.60 -2.90 -12.51
C ASN A 591 32.73 -3.93 -12.34
N LEU A 592 32.79 -4.91 -13.24
CA LEU A 592 33.82 -5.91 -13.24
C LEU A 592 35.26 -5.31 -13.41
N LEU A 593 35.39 -4.31 -14.29
CA LEU A 593 36.67 -3.65 -14.56
C LEU A 593 37.10 -2.70 -13.43
N LEU A 594 36.18 -2.07 -12.70
CA LEU A 594 36.49 -1.11 -11.63
C LEU A 594 36.64 -1.76 -10.25
N ILE A 595 35.93 -2.85 -9.97
CA ILE A 595 35.80 -3.44 -8.62
C ILE A 595 36.30 -4.90 -8.60
N GLU A 596 36.49 -5.54 -9.77
CA GLU A 596 36.81 -6.97 -9.90
C GLU A 596 35.72 -7.87 -9.22
N ASN A 597 34.51 -7.43 -9.18
CA ASN A 597 33.39 -8.10 -8.57
C ASN A 597 32.16 -8.16 -9.53
N GLU A 598 31.49 -9.30 -9.58
CA GLU A 598 30.30 -9.48 -10.40
C GLU A 598 29.03 -8.88 -9.74
N ASP A 599 29.06 -8.59 -8.43
CA ASP A 599 27.91 -8.03 -7.73
C ASP A 599 27.75 -6.52 -7.96
N TYR A 600 27.00 -6.18 -9.00
CA TYR A 600 26.61 -4.80 -9.32
C TYR A 600 25.96 -4.06 -8.14
N LYS A 601 25.13 -4.75 -7.34
CA LYS A 601 24.36 -4.13 -6.26
C LYS A 601 25.23 -3.58 -5.14
N SER A 602 26.29 -4.26 -4.80
CA SER A 602 27.27 -3.79 -3.81
C SER A 602 28.33 -2.86 -4.41
N GLY A 603 28.37 -2.74 -5.74
CA GLY A 603 29.35 -1.99 -6.51
C GLY A 603 28.86 -0.63 -7.01
N ILE A 604 29.10 -0.39 -8.31
CA ILE A 604 28.88 0.92 -8.96
C ILE A 604 27.41 1.35 -9.05
N ALA A 605 26.45 0.46 -8.77
CA ALA A 605 25.04 0.85 -8.61
C ALA A 605 24.85 1.96 -7.55
N ASN A 606 25.80 2.08 -6.64
CA ASN A 606 25.80 3.07 -5.56
C ASN A 606 26.55 4.38 -5.92
N LEU A 607 26.94 4.56 -7.18
CA LEU A 607 27.46 5.82 -7.71
C LEU A 607 26.38 6.53 -8.53
N PHE A 608 26.24 7.83 -8.37
CA PHE A 608 25.49 8.65 -9.32
C PHE A 608 26.13 8.57 -10.69
N PHE A 609 25.34 8.80 -11.74
CA PHE A 609 25.82 8.71 -13.12
C PHE A 609 27.08 9.56 -13.36
N ASN A 610 27.11 10.80 -12.87
CA ASN A 610 28.27 11.66 -13.02
C ASN A 610 29.51 11.13 -12.27
N GLU A 611 29.34 10.61 -11.05
CA GLU A 611 30.44 9.99 -10.28
C GLU A 611 31.01 8.77 -11.02
N LEU A 612 30.12 7.94 -11.61
CA LEU A 612 30.53 6.80 -12.42
C LEU A 612 31.33 7.24 -13.66
N ILE A 613 30.85 8.25 -14.41
CA ILE A 613 31.56 8.77 -15.59
C ILE A 613 32.92 9.34 -15.21
N GLU A 614 33.05 10.02 -14.09
CA GLU A 614 34.34 10.53 -13.58
C GLU A 614 35.28 9.36 -13.22
N ALA A 615 34.79 8.31 -12.55
CA ALA A 615 35.57 7.13 -12.21
C ALA A 615 36.07 6.40 -13.47
N LEU A 616 35.19 6.22 -14.47
CA LEU A 616 35.53 5.64 -15.76
C LEU A 616 36.60 6.48 -16.51
N ASN A 617 36.50 7.80 -16.43
CA ASN A 617 37.47 8.70 -17.04
C ASN A 617 38.85 8.65 -16.35
N ARG A 618 38.88 8.49 -15.03
CA ARG A 618 40.14 8.27 -14.27
C ARG A 618 40.71 6.89 -14.48
N GLY A 619 39.89 5.89 -14.80
CA GLY A 619 40.27 4.51 -14.94
C GLY A 619 40.32 3.72 -13.61
N TYR A 620 39.90 4.31 -12.50
CA TYR A 620 39.84 3.69 -11.17
C TYR A 620 38.86 4.39 -10.24
N LEU A 621 38.48 3.69 -9.16
CA LEU A 621 37.67 4.27 -8.05
C LEU A 621 38.62 4.92 -7.03
N ASP A 622 38.39 6.18 -6.70
CA ASP A 622 39.14 6.85 -5.65
C ASP A 622 38.57 6.57 -4.26
N LYS A 623 39.18 7.16 -3.21
CA LYS A 623 38.75 6.98 -1.82
C LYS A 623 37.33 7.54 -1.58
N SER A 624 36.92 8.59 -2.30
CA SER A 624 35.60 9.18 -2.19
C SER A 624 34.54 8.26 -2.79
N ASP A 625 34.82 7.69 -3.97
CA ASP A 625 33.92 6.74 -4.63
C ASP A 625 33.68 5.52 -3.77
N LEU A 626 34.74 4.91 -3.24
CA LEU A 626 34.66 3.73 -2.37
C LEU A 626 33.89 4.03 -1.08
N LYS A 627 34.05 5.25 -0.52
CA LYS A 627 33.29 5.69 0.64
C LYS A 627 31.83 5.86 0.30
N ASN A 628 31.49 6.47 -0.84
CA ASN A 628 30.13 6.67 -1.31
C ASN A 628 29.44 5.34 -1.57
N ILE A 629 30.10 4.41 -2.27
CA ILE A 629 29.60 3.06 -2.51
C ILE A 629 29.25 2.36 -1.20
N LYS A 630 30.18 2.35 -0.25
CA LYS A 630 29.98 1.70 1.05
C LYS A 630 28.82 2.33 1.82
N ASN A 631 28.83 3.65 1.98
CA ASN A 631 27.81 4.39 2.74
C ASN A 631 26.40 4.19 2.16
N ARG A 632 26.24 4.32 0.85
CA ARG A 632 24.94 4.19 0.17
C ARG A 632 24.45 2.75 0.19
N ASN A 633 25.36 1.76 0.02
CA ASN A 633 24.97 0.36 0.12
C ASN A 633 24.50 -0.01 1.53
N GLU A 634 25.18 0.47 2.58
CA GLU A 634 24.78 0.28 3.98
C GLU A 634 23.44 0.98 4.30
N LYS A 635 23.14 2.10 3.67
CA LYS A 635 21.89 2.87 3.88
C LYS A 635 20.72 2.46 2.97
N PHE A 636 20.96 1.65 1.96
CA PHE A 636 19.91 1.24 1.02
C PHE A 636 18.69 0.57 1.70
N PRO A 637 18.85 -0.31 2.72
CA PRO A 637 17.71 -0.84 3.48
C PRO A 637 16.87 0.25 4.14
N LEU A 638 17.48 1.34 4.63
CA LEU A 638 16.75 2.50 5.15
C LEU A 638 16.01 3.24 4.03
N SER A 639 16.64 3.41 2.84
CA SER A 639 15.99 4.02 1.67
C SER A 639 14.70 3.29 1.29
N ILE A 640 14.72 1.95 1.29
CA ILE A 640 13.53 1.12 1.06
C ILE A 640 12.42 1.47 2.07
N LYS A 641 12.73 1.49 3.36
CA LYS A 641 11.75 1.79 4.43
C LYS A 641 11.19 3.21 4.32
N VAL A 642 12.05 4.19 4.04
CA VAL A 642 11.65 5.60 3.84
C VAL A 642 10.75 5.74 2.62
N TRP A 643 11.07 5.04 1.51
CA TRP A 643 10.27 5.06 0.31
C TRP A 643 8.88 4.44 0.54
N GLU A 644 8.82 3.28 1.19
CA GLU A 644 7.55 2.64 1.55
C GLU A 644 6.69 3.53 2.47
N ALA A 645 7.28 4.12 3.50
CA ALA A 645 6.60 5.06 4.37
C ALA A 645 6.11 6.31 3.62
N SER A 646 6.89 6.79 2.64
CA SER A 646 6.54 7.93 1.79
C SER A 646 5.35 7.61 0.87
N LYS A 647 5.30 6.40 0.30
CA LYS A 647 4.17 5.95 -0.54
C LYS A 647 2.85 5.97 0.23
N LEU A 648 2.85 5.57 1.49
CA LEU A 648 1.65 5.57 2.32
C LEU A 648 1.01 6.96 2.47
N LEU A 649 1.78 8.04 2.37
CA LEU A 649 1.27 9.41 2.41
C LEU A 649 0.47 9.81 1.16
N VAL A 650 0.63 9.08 0.06
CA VAL A 650 -0.05 9.36 -1.21
C VAL A 650 -1.46 8.76 -1.24
N PHE A 651 -1.64 7.62 -0.58
CA PHE A 651 -2.86 6.84 -0.63
C PHE A 651 -3.77 7.12 0.56
N GLU A 652 -5.08 7.19 0.31
CA GLU A 652 -6.10 7.39 1.35
C GLU A 652 -6.78 6.04 1.66
N ALA A 653 -6.85 5.70 2.96
CA ALA A 653 -7.71 4.62 3.44
C ALA A 653 -8.82 5.22 4.30
N GLU A 654 -10.08 4.85 4.04
CA GLU A 654 -11.19 5.14 4.94
C GLU A 654 -11.58 3.84 5.65
N GLY A 655 -11.07 3.64 6.86
CA GLY A 655 -11.33 2.42 7.65
C GLY A 655 -10.81 1.16 6.95
N ASP A 656 -11.68 0.15 6.78
CA ASP A 656 -11.32 -1.13 6.15
C ASP A 656 -11.40 -1.11 4.63
N ILE A 657 -11.88 -0.03 4.02
CA ILE A 657 -12.04 0.10 2.57
C ILE A 657 -10.81 0.77 1.97
N LEU A 658 -10.16 0.09 1.03
CA LEU A 658 -9.14 0.70 0.17
C LEU A 658 -9.81 1.39 -1.01
N LYS A 659 -9.39 2.62 -1.29
CA LYS A 659 -9.84 3.39 -2.47
C LYS A 659 -8.70 3.50 -3.48
N GLY A 660 -9.04 3.26 -4.73
CA GLY A 660 -8.12 3.37 -5.85
C GLY A 660 -8.79 3.99 -7.07
N VAL A 661 -8.18 3.76 -8.22
CA VAL A 661 -8.71 4.15 -9.52
C VAL A 661 -9.46 2.96 -10.14
N SER A 662 -10.67 3.19 -10.66
CA SER A 662 -11.38 2.22 -11.49
C SER A 662 -10.50 1.85 -12.70
N GLY A 663 -9.95 0.66 -12.69
CA GLY A 663 -9.16 0.10 -13.78
C GLY A 663 -10.04 -0.57 -14.83
N SER A 664 -11.05 -1.30 -14.40
CA SER A 664 -12.06 -1.97 -15.24
C SER A 664 -13.34 -2.12 -14.44
N PHE A 665 -14.50 -1.92 -15.06
CA PHE A 665 -15.81 -1.96 -14.44
C PHE A 665 -16.23 -3.38 -14.01
N GLY A 666 -17.19 -3.44 -13.07
CA GLY A 666 -17.79 -4.67 -12.56
C GLY A 666 -17.49 -4.90 -11.08
N LYS A 667 -18.06 -5.99 -10.54
CA LYS A 667 -17.90 -6.37 -9.13
C LYS A 667 -17.56 -7.85 -9.04
N ALA A 668 -16.64 -8.19 -8.15
CA ALA A 668 -16.29 -9.57 -7.88
C ALA A 668 -16.04 -9.78 -6.38
N VAL A 669 -16.29 -11.01 -5.94
CA VAL A 669 -15.91 -11.50 -4.61
C VAL A 669 -15.10 -12.78 -4.83
N GLY A 670 -13.96 -12.89 -4.18
CA GLY A 670 -13.08 -14.05 -4.33
C GLY A 670 -11.96 -14.08 -3.31
N ARG A 671 -11.19 -15.14 -3.36
CA ARG A 671 -10.02 -15.36 -2.53
C ARG A 671 -8.86 -14.50 -3.02
N ALA A 672 -8.23 -13.74 -2.15
CA ALA A 672 -7.01 -13.01 -2.45
C ALA A 672 -5.85 -13.97 -2.74
N CYS A 673 -5.15 -13.72 -3.82
CA CYS A 673 -3.87 -14.34 -4.13
C CYS A 673 -2.84 -13.24 -4.32
N ILE A 674 -1.93 -13.10 -3.33
CA ILE A 674 -0.92 -12.06 -3.33
C ILE A 674 0.29 -12.57 -4.11
N ILE A 675 0.62 -11.86 -5.20
CA ILE A 675 1.72 -12.19 -6.09
C ILE A 675 2.70 -11.01 -6.10
N HIS A 676 3.92 -11.26 -5.67
CA HIS A 676 4.98 -10.24 -5.63
C HIS A 676 5.90 -10.28 -6.86
N SER A 677 6.03 -11.43 -7.50
CA SER A 677 6.89 -11.60 -8.68
C SER A 677 6.41 -12.74 -9.58
N PRO A 678 6.87 -12.82 -10.83
CA PRO A 678 6.55 -13.93 -11.74
C PRO A 678 6.87 -15.31 -11.19
N ASN A 679 7.85 -15.42 -10.27
CA ASN A 679 8.19 -16.68 -9.61
C ASN A 679 7.07 -17.24 -8.72
N GLU A 680 6.07 -16.44 -8.39
CA GLU A 680 4.93 -16.81 -7.56
C GLU A 680 3.66 -17.09 -8.35
N PHE A 681 3.67 -17.00 -9.67
CA PHE A 681 2.49 -17.21 -10.54
C PHE A 681 1.80 -18.55 -10.31
N TYR A 682 2.54 -19.57 -9.85
CA TYR A 682 2.00 -20.88 -9.53
C TYR A 682 0.97 -20.89 -8.39
N LYS A 683 0.93 -19.85 -7.55
CA LYS A 683 -0.04 -19.72 -6.44
C LYS A 683 -1.47 -19.46 -6.94
N MET A 684 -1.60 -18.84 -8.14
CA MET A 684 -2.87 -18.36 -8.66
C MET A 684 -3.77 -19.51 -9.08
N GLN A 685 -5.03 -19.50 -8.62
CA GLN A 685 -6.06 -20.44 -8.99
C GLN A 685 -7.19 -19.74 -9.75
N LYS A 686 -7.95 -20.51 -10.55
CA LYS A 686 -9.10 -19.95 -11.27
C LYS A 686 -10.15 -19.40 -10.30
N GLY A 687 -10.52 -18.13 -10.48
CA GLY A 687 -11.50 -17.43 -9.66
C GLY A 687 -10.91 -16.63 -8.51
N ASP A 688 -9.59 -16.67 -8.30
CA ASP A 688 -8.91 -15.83 -7.32
C ASP A 688 -8.95 -14.35 -7.72
N ILE A 689 -8.82 -13.47 -6.74
CA ILE A 689 -8.52 -12.06 -6.94
C ILE A 689 -7.02 -11.89 -6.94
N LEU A 690 -6.46 -11.48 -8.07
CA LEU A 690 -5.05 -11.13 -8.18
C LEU A 690 -4.77 -9.86 -7.39
N VAL A 691 -3.97 -9.97 -6.34
CA VAL A 691 -3.48 -8.83 -5.55
C VAL A 691 -1.98 -8.70 -5.78
N CYS A 692 -1.55 -7.56 -6.32
CA CYS A 692 -0.15 -7.37 -6.70
C CYS A 692 0.29 -5.92 -6.51
N HIS A 693 1.60 -5.71 -6.56
CA HIS A 693 2.13 -4.35 -6.49
C HIS A 693 1.90 -3.58 -7.79
N LEU A 694 2.24 -4.20 -8.91
CA LEU A 694 1.98 -3.73 -10.28
C LEU A 694 1.94 -4.93 -11.22
N THR A 695 1.50 -4.73 -12.46
CA THR A 695 1.59 -5.74 -13.51
C THR A 695 2.32 -5.20 -14.74
N ASP A 696 2.98 -6.09 -15.45
CA ASP A 696 3.57 -5.86 -16.76
C ASP A 696 3.05 -6.91 -17.78
N PRO A 697 3.46 -6.88 -19.04
CA PRO A 697 2.97 -7.80 -20.05
C PRO A 697 3.10 -9.30 -19.72
N GLU A 698 4.09 -9.67 -18.93
CA GLU A 698 4.31 -11.06 -18.49
C GLU A 698 3.20 -11.58 -17.56
N TRP A 699 2.51 -10.68 -16.86
CA TRP A 699 1.40 -11.01 -15.95
C TRP A 699 0.09 -11.33 -16.66
N THR A 700 -0.01 -11.01 -17.98
CA THR A 700 -1.23 -11.22 -18.77
C THR A 700 -1.85 -12.62 -18.61
N PRO A 701 -1.09 -13.72 -18.50
CA PRO A 701 -1.66 -15.04 -18.29
C PRO A 701 -2.49 -15.18 -17.00
N LEU A 702 -2.13 -14.44 -15.93
CA LEU A 702 -2.87 -14.51 -14.67
C LEU A 702 -4.27 -13.89 -14.77
N PHE A 703 -4.48 -12.94 -15.67
CA PHE A 703 -5.79 -12.32 -15.87
C PHE A 703 -6.84 -13.32 -16.39
N LYS A 704 -6.41 -14.40 -17.07
CA LYS A 704 -7.31 -15.50 -17.46
C LYS A 704 -7.83 -16.32 -16.28
N LEU A 705 -7.07 -16.34 -15.20
CA LEU A 705 -7.41 -17.06 -13.98
C LEU A 705 -8.17 -16.17 -13.00
N ALA A 706 -7.89 -14.87 -13.02
CA ALA A 706 -8.40 -13.90 -12.05
C ALA A 706 -9.90 -13.64 -12.21
N SER A 707 -10.62 -13.52 -11.11
CA SER A 707 -11.98 -12.97 -11.05
C SER A 707 -11.99 -11.45 -10.95
N ALA A 708 -10.93 -10.85 -10.41
CA ALA A 708 -10.67 -9.41 -10.36
C ALA A 708 -9.18 -9.14 -10.16
N VAL A 709 -8.78 -7.89 -10.35
CA VAL A 709 -7.40 -7.43 -10.12
C VAL A 709 -7.38 -6.25 -9.16
N VAL A 710 -6.47 -6.32 -8.19
CA VAL A 710 -6.17 -5.25 -7.24
C VAL A 710 -4.67 -4.98 -7.31
N ALA A 711 -4.28 -3.74 -7.65
CA ALA A 711 -2.87 -3.39 -7.69
C ALA A 711 -2.58 -2.16 -6.80
N ASP A 712 -1.47 -2.23 -6.06
CA ASP A 712 -1.04 -1.14 -5.19
C ASP A 712 -0.73 0.12 -5.99
N THR A 713 -0.16 -0.04 -7.18
CA THR A 713 0.14 1.05 -8.10
C THR A 713 -0.65 0.91 -9.40
N GLY A 714 -0.66 1.94 -10.20
CA GLY A 714 -1.33 1.95 -11.49
C GLY A 714 -2.42 3.01 -11.59
N ALA A 715 -2.76 3.32 -12.84
CA ALA A 715 -3.76 4.30 -13.20
C ALA A 715 -4.67 3.75 -14.30
N ALA A 716 -5.67 4.51 -14.72
CA ALA A 716 -6.63 4.09 -15.73
C ALA A 716 -6.01 3.70 -17.11
N LEU A 717 -4.75 4.09 -17.35
CA LEU A 717 -3.97 3.78 -18.56
C LEU A 717 -2.85 2.75 -18.32
N SER A 718 -2.77 2.15 -17.14
CA SER A 718 -1.75 1.15 -16.82
C SER A 718 -2.01 -0.17 -17.54
N HIS A 719 -0.99 -1.01 -17.62
CA HIS A 719 -1.09 -2.36 -18.17
C HIS A 719 -2.22 -3.16 -17.51
N ALA A 720 -2.29 -3.15 -16.18
CA ALA A 720 -3.35 -3.83 -15.43
C ALA A 720 -4.75 -3.41 -15.86
N ALA A 721 -4.97 -2.10 -16.06
CA ALA A 721 -6.27 -1.57 -16.48
C ALA A 721 -6.64 -2.02 -17.90
N ILE A 722 -5.68 -1.98 -18.82
CA ILE A 722 -5.89 -2.35 -20.23
C ILE A 722 -6.26 -3.83 -20.32
N VAL A 723 -5.44 -4.68 -19.71
CA VAL A 723 -5.64 -6.12 -19.77
C VAL A 723 -6.92 -6.55 -19.03
N ALA A 724 -7.21 -5.99 -17.86
CA ALA A 724 -8.45 -6.28 -17.14
C ALA A 724 -9.71 -5.99 -17.99
N ARG A 725 -9.70 -4.89 -18.77
CA ARG A 725 -10.80 -4.55 -19.71
C ARG A 725 -10.88 -5.52 -20.87
N GLU A 726 -9.75 -5.96 -21.42
CA GLU A 726 -9.71 -6.96 -22.50
C GLU A 726 -10.31 -8.29 -22.04
N TYR A 727 -10.05 -8.69 -20.79
CA TYR A 727 -10.62 -9.90 -20.20
C TYR A 727 -12.00 -9.71 -19.57
N GLY A 728 -12.50 -8.46 -19.50
CA GLY A 728 -13.81 -8.13 -18.92
C GLY A 728 -13.92 -8.41 -17.42
N ILE A 729 -12.82 -8.33 -16.68
CA ILE A 729 -12.80 -8.54 -15.22
C ILE A 729 -12.66 -7.21 -14.48
N PRO A 730 -13.27 -7.05 -13.29
CA PRO A 730 -13.13 -5.85 -12.46
C PRO A 730 -11.68 -5.59 -12.09
N ALA A 731 -11.29 -4.30 -12.06
CA ALA A 731 -9.97 -3.93 -11.57
C ALA A 731 -9.99 -2.62 -10.78
N VAL A 732 -9.30 -2.62 -9.63
CA VAL A 732 -9.08 -1.43 -8.80
C VAL A 732 -7.57 -1.26 -8.61
N LEU A 733 -7.05 -0.11 -9.04
CA LEU A 733 -5.62 0.15 -9.15
C LEU A 733 -5.21 1.37 -8.33
N GLY A 734 -3.93 1.45 -7.97
CA GLY A 734 -3.44 2.57 -7.18
C GLY A 734 -4.03 2.61 -5.77
N VAL A 735 -4.30 1.45 -5.17
CA VAL A 735 -4.83 1.35 -3.80
C VAL A 735 -3.76 1.52 -2.72
N GLY A 736 -2.49 1.45 -3.09
CA GLY A 736 -1.33 1.81 -2.28
C GLY A 736 -0.70 0.66 -1.50
N PHE A 737 -1.47 -0.17 -0.84
CA PHE A 737 -0.94 -1.14 0.11
C PHE A 737 -1.82 -2.41 0.29
N ALA A 738 -2.54 -2.82 -0.74
CA ALA A 738 -3.32 -4.06 -0.70
C ALA A 738 -2.44 -5.28 -0.44
N THR A 739 -1.24 -5.32 -1.05
CA THR A 739 -0.27 -6.41 -0.87
C THR A 739 0.27 -6.56 0.55
N THR A 740 0.20 -5.51 1.36
CA THR A 740 0.63 -5.53 2.78
C THR A 740 -0.54 -5.61 3.75
N LYS A 741 -1.74 -5.15 3.33
CA LYS A 741 -2.95 -5.19 4.15
C LYS A 741 -3.59 -6.57 4.17
N TYR A 742 -3.69 -7.20 3.02
CA TYR A 742 -4.33 -8.50 2.86
C TYR A 742 -3.31 -9.66 2.84
N LYS A 743 -3.79 -10.86 3.09
CA LYS A 743 -3.00 -12.10 3.07
C LYS A 743 -3.57 -13.08 2.05
N ASP A 744 -2.75 -14.03 1.59
CA ASP A 744 -3.22 -15.14 0.77
C ASP A 744 -4.37 -15.87 1.46
N GLY A 745 -5.50 -15.99 0.75
CA GLY A 745 -6.69 -16.65 1.26
C GLY A 745 -7.77 -15.76 1.86
N ASP A 746 -7.49 -14.47 2.12
CA ASP A 746 -8.52 -13.51 2.54
C ASP A 746 -9.62 -13.40 1.49
N ILE A 747 -10.87 -13.25 1.93
CA ILE A 747 -11.98 -13.03 1.01
C ILE A 747 -12.15 -11.54 0.79
N LEU A 748 -12.03 -11.11 -0.46
CA LEU A 748 -12.14 -9.71 -0.85
C LEU A 748 -13.37 -9.46 -1.70
N GLN A 749 -13.95 -8.29 -1.54
CA GLN A 749 -14.88 -7.70 -2.50
C GLN A 749 -14.19 -6.57 -3.26
N VAL A 750 -14.17 -6.68 -4.58
CA VAL A 750 -13.62 -5.68 -5.51
C VAL A 750 -14.79 -5.04 -6.25
N ASP A 751 -14.89 -3.72 -6.16
CA ASP A 751 -15.87 -2.90 -6.87
C ASP A 751 -15.14 -1.99 -7.85
N GLY A 752 -15.03 -2.45 -9.10
CA GLY A 752 -14.39 -1.70 -10.18
C GLY A 752 -15.20 -0.48 -10.62
N ASP A 753 -16.51 -0.42 -10.35
CA ASP A 753 -17.34 0.73 -10.70
C ASP A 753 -17.03 1.92 -9.78
N GLU A 754 -16.90 1.66 -8.47
CA GLU A 754 -16.62 2.66 -7.44
C GLU A 754 -15.12 2.82 -7.15
N GLY A 755 -14.27 1.93 -7.68
CA GLY A 755 -12.83 1.94 -7.41
C GLY A 755 -12.49 1.58 -5.95
N THR A 756 -13.20 0.59 -5.37
CA THR A 756 -13.02 0.22 -3.96
C THR A 756 -12.72 -1.27 -3.77
N VAL A 757 -11.96 -1.58 -2.71
CA VAL A 757 -11.65 -2.94 -2.28
C VAL A 757 -11.84 -3.05 -0.77
N ARG A 758 -12.50 -4.11 -0.32
CA ARG A 758 -12.67 -4.40 1.11
C ARG A 758 -12.51 -5.90 1.42
N GLY A 759 -11.98 -6.22 2.58
CA GLY A 759 -12.07 -7.56 3.17
C GLY A 759 -13.49 -7.86 3.66
N LEU A 760 -13.93 -9.11 3.55
CA LEU A 760 -15.23 -9.61 4.02
C LEU A 760 -15.08 -10.45 5.27
#